data_07124ec6f6c7667af110b59b5ff995e2
#
_entry.id   07124ec6f6c7667af110b59b5ff995e2
#
_cell.length_a   1.000
_cell.length_b   1.000
_cell.length_c   1.000
_cell.angle_alpha   90.00
_cell.angle_beta   90.00
_cell.angle_gamma   90.00
#
_symmetry.space_group_name_H-M   'P 1'
#
loop_
_entity.id
_entity.type
_entity.pdbx_description
1 polymer ?
#
loop_
_entity_poly.entity_id
_entity_poly.type
_entity_poly.pdbx_seq_one_letter_code
_entity_poly.pdbx_strand_id
1 'polypeptide(L)'
;MPEPSKTPLLDQVKTPADLRRLESGQLRQLADELRQETIDAVAVTGGHLGAGLGVIELTVALHHVFNTPEDRLIWDVGHQAYPHKILTGRRDRIRTLRQGGGLSGFTKRAESEYDPFGAAHSSTSISAALGMAVARDLEGKTNHVIAVIGDGAMSAGMAYEAMNNAGAMDSRLIVILNDNDMSIAPPVGALSAYLARLVSGRAYRSVRHTVKKLAKLLPPFLEQRAVAIEEYARGLVTGGTLFDELGFFYVGPIDGHNIDHLLPVLKNVRDAKNGPFLVHVVTKKGKGYEPAEKSADKYHGVVKFDVATGAQVKSKAAAPAYTKVYADALIKQARKDDKIVAITAAMPSGTGLDLFAKEFPDRCFDVGIAEQHGVTFAAGLATEGFKPFATIYSTFLQRAYDQVVHDVAIQRLPVRFAMDRAGLVGADGPTHAGAFDVAYLGCLPGFVVMAAADEADLVHMVATAAAIDDRPSALRYPRGEGLGVPLPAEGTPLEIGKGRVLREGTKVALFSFGARLGECLKAADELAAHGLSTTVADARFAKPLDTDLLLRLAREHEVLITIEEGAIGGFAAQVLHALADNGVLDGGLKVRPMVLPDVFIDQDSPAAMYATAGLDAKSIVATAFEALGQNLRGETARLGRA
;
A
#
# COMPACT_ATOMS: atom_id res chain seq x y z
N MET A 1 6.43 46.80 2.96
CA MET A 1 5.48 46.03 3.80
C MET A 1 5.62 44.57 3.37
N PRO A 2 5.67 43.58 4.24
CA PRO A 2 5.65 42.21 3.81
C PRO A 2 4.37 41.98 2.98
N GLU A 3 4.46 41.18 1.92
CA GLU A 3 3.29 40.81 1.13
C GLU A 3 2.23 40.19 2.05
N PRO A 4 0.94 40.51 1.87
CA PRO A 4 -0.12 39.93 2.67
C PRO A 4 -0.11 38.40 2.49
N SER A 5 -0.27 37.68 3.59
CA SER A 5 -0.31 36.21 3.56
C SER A 5 -1.42 35.71 2.62
N LYS A 6 -1.10 34.69 1.82
CA LYS A 6 -2.06 34.00 0.96
C LYS A 6 -3.03 33.12 1.75
N THR A 7 -2.75 32.87 3.03
CA THR A 7 -3.50 31.96 3.91
C THR A 7 -3.76 32.54 5.29
N PRO A 8 -4.40 33.74 5.38
CA PRO A 8 -4.51 34.50 6.62
C PRO A 8 -5.29 33.79 7.74
N LEU A 9 -6.26 32.94 7.45
CA LEU A 9 -6.94 32.13 8.45
C LEU A 9 -6.15 30.90 8.85
N LEU A 10 -5.57 30.20 7.89
CA LEU A 10 -4.77 29.01 8.15
C LEU A 10 -3.49 29.35 8.95
N ASP A 11 -2.96 30.55 8.81
CA ASP A 11 -1.82 31.02 9.62
C ASP A 11 -2.14 31.15 11.11
N GLN A 12 -3.43 31.31 11.45
CA GLN A 12 -3.91 31.39 12.83
C GLN A 12 -4.24 30.00 13.41
N VAL A 13 -4.34 28.97 12.57
CA VAL A 13 -4.71 27.61 12.96
C VAL A 13 -3.43 26.77 13.07
N LYS A 14 -2.96 26.57 14.29
CA LYS A 14 -1.81 25.69 14.57
C LYS A 14 -2.28 24.27 14.90
N THR A 15 -3.42 24.17 15.58
CA THR A 15 -4.00 22.89 16.00
C THR A 15 -5.53 22.92 15.82
N PRO A 16 -6.22 21.78 15.90
CA PRO A 16 -7.67 21.73 15.89
C PRO A 16 -8.35 22.58 16.97
N ALA A 17 -7.67 22.82 18.09
CA ALA A 17 -8.21 23.71 19.14
C ALA A 17 -8.39 25.15 18.65
N ASP A 18 -7.46 25.64 17.80
CA ASP A 18 -7.57 26.96 17.19
C ASP A 18 -8.69 26.99 16.15
N LEU A 19 -8.80 25.93 15.33
CA LEU A 19 -9.84 25.79 14.33
C LEU A 19 -11.24 25.85 14.95
N ARG A 20 -11.45 25.20 16.11
CA ARG A 20 -12.74 25.22 16.84
C ARG A 20 -13.15 26.60 17.35
N ARG A 21 -12.22 27.57 17.44
CA ARG A 21 -12.52 28.96 17.81
C ARG A 21 -13.03 29.81 16.65
N LEU A 22 -12.86 29.32 15.40
CA LEU A 22 -13.35 30.04 14.23
C LEU A 22 -14.88 29.97 14.14
N GLU A 23 -15.48 31.05 13.68
CA GLU A 23 -16.90 31.07 13.37
C GLU A 23 -17.22 30.22 12.13
N SER A 24 -18.41 29.65 12.10
CA SER A 24 -18.85 28.80 10.97
C SER A 24 -18.72 29.48 9.60
N GLY A 25 -18.90 30.80 9.54
CA GLY A 25 -18.73 31.59 8.30
C GLY A 25 -17.29 31.63 7.76
N GLN A 26 -16.28 31.44 8.63
CA GLN A 26 -14.85 31.47 8.28
C GLN A 26 -14.36 30.12 7.74
N LEU A 27 -15.07 29.02 8.03
CA LEU A 27 -14.60 27.66 7.69
C LEU A 27 -14.49 27.41 6.18
N ARG A 28 -15.29 28.08 5.35
CA ARG A 28 -15.19 27.96 3.89
C ARG A 28 -13.87 28.56 3.37
N GLN A 29 -13.53 29.77 3.88
CA GLN A 29 -12.25 30.39 3.53
C GLN A 29 -11.08 29.54 4.04
N LEU A 30 -11.15 29.00 5.26
CA LEU A 30 -10.14 28.10 5.77
C LEU A 30 -9.97 26.85 4.89
N ALA A 31 -11.07 26.28 4.39
CA ALA A 31 -11.02 25.13 3.48
C ALA A 31 -10.32 25.47 2.15
N ASP A 32 -10.58 26.67 1.59
CA ASP A 32 -9.93 27.12 0.36
C ASP A 32 -8.43 27.37 0.57
N GLU A 33 -8.04 27.98 1.69
CA GLU A 33 -6.63 28.17 2.05
C GLU A 33 -5.91 26.83 2.30
N LEU A 34 -6.55 25.89 2.98
CA LEU A 34 -6.05 24.54 3.22
C LEU A 34 -5.85 23.75 1.91
N ARG A 35 -6.79 23.90 0.97
CA ARG A 35 -6.69 23.31 -0.37
C ARG A 35 -5.46 23.83 -1.10
N GLN A 36 -5.26 25.15 -1.10
CA GLN A 36 -4.12 25.77 -1.78
C GLN A 36 -2.81 25.32 -1.14
N GLU A 37 -2.70 25.33 0.20
CA GLU A 37 -1.52 24.85 0.92
C GLU A 37 -1.22 23.38 0.61
N THR A 38 -2.26 22.53 0.50
CA THR A 38 -2.10 21.12 0.13
C THR A 38 -1.55 20.96 -1.29
N ILE A 39 -2.06 21.74 -2.25
CA ILE A 39 -1.57 21.74 -3.64
C ILE A 39 -0.10 22.18 -3.68
N ASP A 40 0.23 23.31 -3.05
CA ASP A 40 1.57 23.88 -3.05
C ASP A 40 2.59 22.93 -2.39
N ALA A 41 2.21 22.25 -1.32
CA ALA A 41 3.07 21.28 -0.64
C ALA A 41 3.34 20.06 -1.52
N VAL A 42 2.29 19.46 -2.10
CA VAL A 42 2.43 18.24 -2.92
C VAL A 42 3.09 18.54 -4.27
N ALA A 43 2.95 19.77 -4.81
CA ALA A 43 3.68 20.17 -6.02
C ALA A 43 5.20 20.03 -5.86
N VAL A 44 5.72 20.24 -4.65
CA VAL A 44 7.17 20.15 -4.34
C VAL A 44 7.59 18.72 -3.95
N THR A 45 6.72 17.97 -3.27
CA THR A 45 7.08 16.65 -2.73
C THR A 45 6.66 15.48 -3.62
N GLY A 46 5.61 15.67 -4.43
CA GLY A 46 4.83 14.56 -4.98
C GLY A 46 3.97 13.91 -3.88
N GLY A 47 3.15 12.94 -4.26
CA GLY A 47 2.32 12.18 -3.32
C GLY A 47 0.87 12.01 -3.77
N HIS A 48 -0.04 11.74 -2.82
CA HIS A 48 -1.46 11.46 -3.09
C HIS A 48 -2.28 12.76 -3.03
N LEU A 49 -2.34 13.52 -4.13
CA LEU A 49 -3.00 14.82 -4.14
C LEU A 49 -4.53 14.71 -4.20
N GLY A 50 -5.02 13.97 -5.19
CA GLY A 50 -6.45 13.96 -5.51
C GLY A 50 -7.33 13.48 -4.35
N ALA A 51 -6.89 12.48 -3.61
CA ALA A 51 -7.60 11.98 -2.45
C ALA A 51 -7.68 13.02 -1.31
N GLY A 52 -6.56 13.73 -1.04
CA GLY A 52 -6.52 14.82 -0.07
C GLY A 52 -7.45 15.97 -0.43
N LEU A 53 -7.47 16.38 -1.71
CA LEU A 53 -8.36 17.45 -2.19
C LEU A 53 -9.85 17.08 -2.08
N GLY A 54 -10.17 15.80 -2.19
CA GLY A 54 -11.54 15.32 -2.04
C GLY A 54 -12.10 15.44 -0.63
N VAL A 55 -11.25 15.56 0.39
CA VAL A 55 -11.67 15.55 1.80
C VAL A 55 -11.35 16.86 2.55
N ILE A 56 -11.04 17.94 1.87
CA ILE A 56 -10.71 19.23 2.50
C ILE A 56 -11.82 19.69 3.44
N GLU A 57 -13.04 19.87 2.92
CA GLU A 57 -14.18 20.36 3.70
C GLU A 57 -14.57 19.38 4.79
N LEU A 58 -14.52 18.09 4.51
CA LEU A 58 -14.77 17.04 5.50
C LEU A 58 -13.73 17.09 6.64
N THR A 59 -12.45 17.29 6.33
CA THR A 59 -11.39 17.40 7.33
C THR A 59 -11.61 18.61 8.26
N VAL A 60 -11.93 19.77 7.67
CA VAL A 60 -12.25 20.99 8.42
C VAL A 60 -13.47 20.75 9.32
N ALA A 61 -14.54 20.16 8.78
CA ALA A 61 -15.76 19.89 9.54
C ALA A 61 -15.54 18.92 10.70
N LEU A 62 -14.79 17.83 10.47
CA LEU A 62 -14.48 16.85 11.51
C LEU A 62 -13.69 17.49 12.66
N HIS A 63 -12.62 18.24 12.36
CA HIS A 63 -11.82 18.89 13.40
C HIS A 63 -12.53 20.08 14.09
N HIS A 64 -13.55 20.66 13.44
CA HIS A 64 -14.38 21.69 14.07
C HIS A 64 -15.43 21.10 15.00
N VAL A 65 -16.01 19.94 14.66
CA VAL A 65 -17.09 19.32 15.44
C VAL A 65 -16.57 18.45 16.58
N PHE A 66 -15.53 17.67 16.34
CA PHE A 66 -14.99 16.71 17.30
C PHE A 66 -13.77 17.27 18.03
N ASN A 67 -13.64 16.92 19.31
CA ASN A 67 -12.55 17.38 20.17
C ASN A 67 -11.31 16.50 20.04
N THR A 68 -10.71 16.46 18.83
CA THR A 68 -9.44 15.75 18.62
C THR A 68 -8.30 16.43 19.38
N PRO A 69 -7.34 15.68 19.99
CA PRO A 69 -7.10 14.24 19.85
C PRO A 69 -7.87 13.37 20.85
N GLU A 70 -8.60 13.93 21.84
CA GLU A 70 -9.40 13.12 22.78
C GLU A 70 -10.43 12.27 22.05
N ASP A 71 -11.19 12.87 21.13
CA ASP A 71 -11.97 12.14 20.15
C ASP A 71 -11.02 11.50 19.12
N ARG A 72 -11.15 10.20 18.90
CA ARG A 72 -10.26 9.41 18.05
C ARG A 72 -10.70 9.48 16.60
N LEU A 73 -9.89 10.08 15.73
CA LEU A 73 -10.14 10.17 14.29
C LEU A 73 -9.16 9.27 13.55
N ILE A 74 -9.66 8.25 12.86
CA ILE A 74 -8.88 7.27 12.10
C ILE A 74 -9.16 7.45 10.60
N TRP A 75 -8.10 7.57 9.82
CA TRP A 75 -8.15 7.65 8.36
C TRP A 75 -7.81 6.29 7.77
N ASP A 76 -8.75 5.66 7.06
CA ASP A 76 -8.47 4.42 6.33
C ASP A 76 -7.47 4.67 5.20
N VAL A 77 -6.50 3.78 4.99
CA VAL A 77 -5.34 3.99 4.12
C VAL A 77 -4.47 5.17 4.56
N GLY A 78 -5.06 6.32 4.87
CA GLY A 78 -4.36 7.52 5.32
C GLY A 78 -3.69 8.34 4.21
N HIS A 79 -3.84 7.96 2.94
CA HIS A 79 -3.29 8.68 1.78
C HIS A 79 -3.99 10.03 1.53
N GLN A 80 -5.22 10.21 2.03
CA GLN A 80 -5.99 11.45 2.00
C GLN A 80 -5.70 12.40 3.17
N ALA A 81 -4.81 12.03 4.12
CA ALA A 81 -4.63 12.73 5.39
C ALA A 81 -3.68 13.93 5.34
N TYR A 82 -3.29 14.45 4.18
CA TYR A 82 -2.42 15.63 4.10
C TYR A 82 -3.06 16.89 4.70
N PRO A 83 -4.34 17.21 4.40
CA PRO A 83 -5.05 18.29 5.08
C PRO A 83 -5.11 18.10 6.60
N HIS A 84 -5.33 16.87 7.07
CA HIS A 84 -5.29 16.52 8.48
C HIS A 84 -3.92 16.83 9.11
N LYS A 85 -2.82 16.45 8.45
CA LYS A 85 -1.46 16.76 8.93
C LYS A 85 -1.23 18.27 9.04
N ILE A 86 -1.68 19.06 8.07
CA ILE A 86 -1.56 20.53 8.09
C ILE A 86 -2.31 21.12 9.29
N LEU A 87 -3.54 20.69 9.55
CA LEU A 87 -4.37 21.20 10.64
C LEU A 87 -3.95 20.70 12.05
N THR A 88 -3.09 19.69 12.12
CA THR A 88 -2.66 19.04 13.37
C THR A 88 -1.18 19.31 13.70
N GLY A 89 -0.71 20.52 13.45
CA GLY A 89 0.59 21.03 13.91
C GLY A 89 1.78 20.60 13.05
N ARG A 90 1.56 20.03 11.86
CA ARG A 90 2.65 19.55 10.98
C ARG A 90 2.82 20.38 9.71
N ARG A 91 2.16 21.55 9.61
CA ARG A 91 2.23 22.44 8.45
C ARG A 91 3.66 22.84 8.09
N ASP A 92 4.46 23.23 9.08
CA ASP A 92 5.84 23.69 8.85
C ASP A 92 6.73 22.59 8.24
N ARG A 93 6.39 21.33 8.46
CA ARG A 93 7.08 20.16 7.93
C ARG A 93 6.43 19.55 6.70
N ILE A 94 5.28 20.06 6.24
CA ILE A 94 4.49 19.38 5.19
C ILE A 94 5.29 19.24 3.87
N ARG A 95 6.24 20.13 3.60
CA ARG A 95 7.12 20.08 2.42
C ARG A 95 8.28 19.07 2.56
N THR A 96 8.32 18.30 3.65
CA THR A 96 9.21 17.14 3.82
C THR A 96 8.49 15.81 3.61
N LEU A 97 7.24 15.87 3.18
CA LEU A 97 6.38 14.71 3.02
C LEU A 97 7.03 13.65 2.11
N ARG A 98 7.05 12.38 2.56
CA ARG A 98 7.58 11.23 1.80
C ARG A 98 9.09 11.28 1.51
N GLN A 99 9.84 12.13 2.21
CA GLN A 99 11.31 12.26 2.09
C GLN A 99 12.00 11.70 3.34
N GLY A 100 13.29 11.39 3.22
CA GLY A 100 14.12 10.93 4.35
C GLY A 100 14.11 11.92 5.52
N GLY A 101 13.86 11.42 6.73
CA GLY A 101 13.69 12.24 7.94
C GLY A 101 12.47 13.14 7.96
N GLY A 102 11.62 13.11 6.93
CA GLY A 102 10.42 13.91 6.79
C GLY A 102 9.15 13.22 7.28
N LEU A 103 8.00 13.79 6.90
CA LEU A 103 6.70 13.24 7.24
C LEU A 103 6.37 12.02 6.35
N SER A 104 5.74 11.01 6.94
CA SER A 104 5.17 9.87 6.21
C SER A 104 4.05 10.31 5.27
N GLY A 105 3.90 9.61 4.15
CA GLY A 105 2.78 9.78 3.22
C GLY A 105 1.41 9.31 3.76
N PHE A 106 1.40 8.72 4.96
CA PHE A 106 0.22 8.15 5.62
C PHE A 106 0.15 8.61 7.07
N THR A 107 -0.95 8.32 7.77
CA THR A 107 -1.00 8.54 9.22
C THR A 107 -0.01 7.62 9.94
N LYS A 108 0.71 8.17 10.93
CA LYS A 108 1.76 7.46 11.67
C LYS A 108 1.74 7.88 13.13
N ARG A 109 1.47 6.95 14.05
CA ARG A 109 1.36 7.22 15.50
C ARG A 109 2.58 7.94 16.08
N ALA A 110 3.77 7.59 15.60
CA ALA A 110 5.01 8.21 16.06
C ALA A 110 5.20 9.68 15.61
N GLU A 111 4.39 10.17 14.67
CA GLU A 111 4.46 11.56 14.20
C GLU A 111 3.60 12.51 15.03
N SER A 112 2.45 12.05 15.54
CA SER A 112 1.47 12.93 16.15
C SER A 112 0.47 12.19 17.03
N GLU A 113 0.08 12.79 18.14
CA GLU A 113 -1.04 12.33 18.99
C GLU A 113 -2.39 12.35 18.25
N TYR A 114 -2.52 13.13 17.19
CA TYR A 114 -3.70 13.18 16.31
C TYR A 114 -3.80 12.01 15.34
N ASP A 115 -2.78 11.17 15.26
CA ASP A 115 -2.77 9.92 14.49
C ASP A 115 -2.91 8.72 15.45
N PRO A 116 -4.11 8.44 16.00
CA PRO A 116 -4.29 7.41 17.03
C PRO A 116 -4.02 6.00 16.50
N PHE A 117 -4.08 5.83 15.18
CA PHE A 117 -3.78 4.58 14.46
C PHE A 117 -3.00 4.87 13.19
N GLY A 118 -1.93 4.10 12.95
CA GLY A 118 -1.16 4.15 11.71
C GLY A 118 -1.91 3.45 10.58
N ALA A 119 -1.73 3.94 9.37
CA ALA A 119 -2.39 3.36 8.19
C ALA A 119 -1.40 3.19 7.03
N ALA A 120 -1.85 2.76 5.92
CA ALA A 120 -1.33 2.68 4.56
C ALA A 120 -1.91 1.47 3.80
N HIS A 121 -2.27 0.38 4.51
CA HIS A 121 -3.12 -0.68 3.98
C HIS A 121 -4.58 -0.33 4.25
N SER A 122 -5.47 -0.66 3.32
CA SER A 122 -6.88 -0.32 3.40
C SER A 122 -7.68 -1.19 4.37
N SER A 123 -8.88 -0.71 4.70
CA SER A 123 -9.97 -1.51 5.27
C SER A 123 -9.76 -1.90 6.74
N THR A 124 -8.81 -1.27 7.43
CA THR A 124 -8.50 -1.55 8.84
C THR A 124 -9.18 -0.58 9.81
N SER A 125 -9.67 0.57 9.32
CA SER A 125 -10.12 1.67 10.16
C SER A 125 -11.33 1.34 11.02
N ILE A 126 -12.32 0.62 10.50
CA ILE A 126 -13.54 0.25 11.26
C ILE A 126 -13.19 -0.70 12.38
N SER A 127 -12.37 -1.74 12.12
CA SER A 127 -11.92 -2.68 13.15
C SER A 127 -11.13 -1.98 14.25
N ALA A 128 -10.17 -1.12 13.87
CA ALA A 128 -9.37 -0.35 14.83
C ALA A 128 -10.25 0.59 15.67
N ALA A 129 -11.20 1.28 15.02
CA ALA A 129 -12.13 2.17 15.67
C ALA A 129 -13.07 1.42 16.63
N LEU A 130 -13.58 0.24 16.23
CA LEU A 130 -14.38 -0.60 17.11
C LEU A 130 -13.59 -1.00 18.36
N GLY A 131 -12.35 -1.44 18.21
CA GLY A 131 -11.47 -1.74 19.35
C GLY A 131 -11.27 -0.54 20.28
N MET A 132 -11.09 0.67 19.73
CA MET A 132 -10.99 1.89 20.53
C MET A 132 -12.31 2.28 21.21
N ALA A 133 -13.46 2.05 20.55
CA ALA A 133 -14.77 2.30 21.14
C ALA A 133 -15.05 1.36 22.32
N VAL A 134 -14.73 0.07 22.15
CA VAL A 134 -14.83 -0.91 23.24
C VAL A 134 -13.91 -0.55 24.42
N ALA A 135 -12.66 -0.18 24.15
CA ALA A 135 -11.72 0.25 25.20
C ALA A 135 -12.22 1.49 25.94
N ARG A 136 -12.77 2.48 25.22
CA ARG A 136 -13.42 3.66 25.80
C ARG A 136 -14.55 3.27 26.76
N ASP A 137 -15.43 2.34 26.34
CA ASP A 137 -16.58 1.92 27.12
C ASP A 137 -16.16 1.15 28.36
N LEU A 138 -15.16 0.28 28.25
CA LEU A 138 -14.56 -0.44 29.39
C LEU A 138 -13.93 0.50 30.44
N GLU A 139 -13.37 1.63 29.99
CA GLU A 139 -12.81 2.66 30.86
C GLU A 139 -13.85 3.67 31.38
N GLY A 140 -15.12 3.55 30.99
CA GLY A 140 -16.18 4.49 31.34
C GLY A 140 -15.98 5.90 30.76
N LYS A 141 -15.19 6.05 29.69
CA LYS A 141 -14.97 7.32 28.99
C LYS A 141 -16.10 7.61 28.01
N THR A 142 -16.18 8.85 27.54
CA THR A 142 -17.30 9.33 26.70
C THR A 142 -16.86 9.92 25.36
N ASN A 143 -15.55 9.94 25.08
CA ASN A 143 -15.02 10.47 23.82
C ASN A 143 -15.55 9.71 22.61
N HIS A 144 -15.60 10.41 21.47
CA HIS A 144 -16.05 9.81 20.21
C HIS A 144 -14.93 9.04 19.54
N VAL A 145 -15.31 8.03 18.73
CA VAL A 145 -14.41 7.31 17.85
C VAL A 145 -14.97 7.36 16.44
N ILE A 146 -14.19 7.88 15.51
CA ILE A 146 -14.59 8.17 14.13
C ILE A 146 -13.62 7.46 13.18
N ALA A 147 -14.15 6.65 12.28
CA ALA A 147 -13.42 6.03 11.18
C ALA A 147 -13.84 6.66 9.85
N VAL A 148 -12.90 7.21 9.08
CA VAL A 148 -13.14 7.70 7.72
C VAL A 148 -12.62 6.66 6.75
N ILE A 149 -13.52 6.05 5.97
CA ILE A 149 -13.20 4.98 5.02
C ILE A 149 -13.71 5.34 3.62
N GLY A 150 -12.90 5.08 2.59
CA GLY A 150 -13.31 5.24 1.20
C GLY A 150 -14.18 4.08 0.69
N ASP A 151 -15.00 4.35 -0.32
CA ASP A 151 -15.87 3.37 -0.98
C ASP A 151 -15.10 2.15 -1.50
N GLY A 152 -13.92 2.36 -2.10
CA GLY A 152 -13.05 1.27 -2.55
C GLY A 152 -12.55 0.39 -1.40
N ALA A 153 -12.23 0.97 -0.24
CA ALA A 153 -11.77 0.24 0.94
C ALA A 153 -12.91 -0.53 1.64
N MET A 154 -14.16 -0.14 1.44
CA MET A 154 -15.34 -0.87 1.93
C MET A 154 -15.55 -2.22 1.24
N SER A 155 -14.91 -2.48 0.10
CA SER A 155 -15.07 -3.75 -0.62
C SER A 155 -14.33 -4.94 0.02
N ALA A 156 -13.39 -4.71 0.93
CA ALA A 156 -12.63 -5.77 1.59
C ALA A 156 -13.42 -6.46 2.71
N GLY A 157 -13.22 -7.76 2.88
CA GLY A 157 -13.91 -8.60 3.87
C GLY A 157 -13.81 -8.06 5.29
N MET A 158 -12.65 -7.57 5.72
CA MET A 158 -12.45 -7.03 7.07
C MET A 158 -13.38 -5.84 7.39
N ALA A 159 -13.74 -5.00 6.41
CA ALA A 159 -14.71 -3.93 6.63
C ALA A 159 -16.10 -4.48 6.99
N TYR A 160 -16.54 -5.56 6.29
CA TYR A 160 -17.80 -6.24 6.59
C TYR A 160 -17.78 -6.97 7.93
N GLU A 161 -16.69 -7.66 8.26
CA GLU A 161 -16.49 -8.31 9.55
C GLU A 161 -16.60 -7.30 10.70
N ALA A 162 -15.94 -6.15 10.55
CA ALA A 162 -15.98 -5.09 11.54
C ALA A 162 -17.38 -4.46 11.69
N MET A 163 -18.08 -4.22 10.58
CA MET A 163 -19.45 -3.70 10.62
C MET A 163 -20.40 -4.69 11.26
N ASN A 164 -20.33 -5.97 10.89
CA ASN A 164 -21.15 -7.03 11.47
C ASN A 164 -20.98 -7.11 13.01
N ASN A 165 -19.74 -6.99 13.50
CA ASN A 165 -19.48 -6.98 14.93
C ASN A 165 -19.95 -5.68 15.60
N ALA A 166 -19.70 -4.53 14.99
CA ALA A 166 -20.07 -3.22 15.55
C ALA A 166 -21.60 -3.10 15.73
N GLY A 167 -22.38 -3.57 14.74
CA GLY A 167 -23.84 -3.57 14.83
C GLY A 167 -24.37 -4.51 15.89
N ALA A 168 -23.80 -5.72 16.02
CA ALA A 168 -24.20 -6.68 17.05
C ALA A 168 -23.85 -6.22 18.47
N MET A 169 -22.86 -5.33 18.64
CA MET A 169 -22.42 -4.79 19.93
C MET A 169 -23.12 -3.49 20.31
N ASP A 170 -23.96 -2.90 19.46
CA ASP A 170 -24.55 -1.57 19.63
C ASP A 170 -23.49 -0.51 20.01
N SER A 171 -22.28 -0.68 19.47
CA SER A 171 -21.13 0.15 19.83
C SER A 171 -21.31 1.57 19.33
N ARG A 172 -21.08 2.56 20.19
CA ARG A 172 -21.11 3.98 19.81
C ARG A 172 -19.87 4.34 18.97
N LEU A 173 -19.93 3.98 17.72
CA LEU A 173 -18.92 4.19 16.67
C LEU A 173 -19.51 5.04 15.56
N ILE A 174 -18.72 5.96 14.99
CA ILE A 174 -19.08 6.77 13.82
C ILE A 174 -18.20 6.36 12.65
N VAL A 175 -18.82 5.80 11.61
CA VAL A 175 -18.16 5.49 10.34
C VAL A 175 -18.55 6.54 9.31
N ILE A 176 -17.58 7.24 8.74
CA ILE A 176 -17.77 8.18 7.64
C ILE A 176 -17.38 7.45 6.35
N LEU A 177 -18.37 7.05 5.57
CA LEU A 177 -18.15 6.51 4.23
C LEU A 177 -17.92 7.68 3.26
N ASN A 178 -16.68 7.86 2.84
CA ASN A 178 -16.29 8.85 1.83
C ASN A 178 -16.42 8.24 0.44
N ASP A 179 -17.59 8.42 -0.17
CA ASP A 179 -17.91 7.93 -1.51
C ASP A 179 -17.47 8.96 -2.55
N ASN A 180 -16.44 8.62 -3.33
CA ASN A 180 -15.93 9.47 -4.39
C ASN A 180 -15.96 8.79 -5.77
N ASP A 181 -16.68 7.66 -5.87
CA ASP A 181 -16.86 6.87 -7.09
C ASP A 181 -15.53 6.51 -7.79
N MET A 182 -14.44 6.40 -7.00
CA MET A 182 -13.12 6.11 -7.52
C MET A 182 -12.17 5.54 -6.45
N SER A 183 -11.67 4.33 -6.67
CA SER A 183 -10.53 3.76 -5.98
C SER A 183 -9.19 4.25 -6.60
N ILE A 184 -8.17 3.41 -6.71
CA ILE A 184 -6.97 3.65 -7.51
C ILE A 184 -7.32 3.57 -9.01
N ALA A 185 -8.24 2.67 -9.36
CA ALA A 185 -8.87 2.49 -10.66
C ALA A 185 -10.39 2.76 -10.56
N PRO A 186 -11.12 2.80 -11.68
CA PRO A 186 -12.58 2.80 -11.66
C PRO A 186 -13.13 1.70 -10.76
N PRO A 187 -14.20 1.95 -9.99
CA PRO A 187 -14.71 1.01 -9.00
C PRO A 187 -15.23 -0.26 -9.66
N VAL A 188 -14.96 -1.39 -9.03
CA VAL A 188 -15.42 -2.72 -9.47
C VAL A 188 -16.36 -3.34 -8.44
N GLY A 189 -17.24 -4.23 -8.90
CA GLY A 189 -18.12 -5.03 -8.06
C GLY A 189 -19.50 -4.41 -7.78
N ALA A 190 -20.35 -5.25 -7.19
CA ALA A 190 -21.77 -4.94 -6.96
C ALA A 190 -21.97 -3.83 -5.90
N LEU A 191 -21.07 -3.68 -4.95
CA LEU A 191 -21.15 -2.65 -3.91
C LEU A 191 -21.09 -1.24 -4.52
N SER A 192 -20.17 -0.98 -5.45
CA SER A 192 -20.08 0.30 -6.13
C SER A 192 -21.35 0.64 -6.91
N ALA A 193 -21.93 -0.35 -7.61
CA ALA A 193 -23.21 -0.19 -8.28
C ALA A 193 -24.35 0.04 -7.27
N TYR A 194 -24.29 -0.54 -6.08
CA TYR A 194 -25.25 -0.30 -5.00
C TYR A 194 -25.15 1.13 -4.46
N LEU A 195 -23.94 1.62 -4.16
CA LEU A 195 -23.71 3.00 -3.67
C LEU A 195 -24.16 4.01 -4.72
N ALA A 196 -23.82 3.82 -6.00
CA ALA A 196 -24.27 4.69 -7.09
C ALA A 196 -25.81 4.75 -7.19
N ARG A 197 -26.52 3.64 -6.91
CA ARG A 197 -28.00 3.64 -6.85
C ARG A 197 -28.53 4.43 -5.65
N LEU A 198 -27.87 4.34 -4.48
CA LEU A 198 -28.25 5.16 -3.31
C LEU A 198 -28.13 6.65 -3.61
N VAL A 199 -27.10 7.07 -4.33
CA VAL A 199 -26.86 8.48 -4.71
C VAL A 199 -27.81 8.95 -5.82
N SER A 200 -28.10 8.10 -6.82
CA SER A 200 -28.85 8.44 -8.03
C SER A 200 -30.37 8.25 -7.93
N GLY A 201 -30.87 7.59 -6.88
CA GLY A 201 -32.26 7.15 -6.76
C GLY A 201 -33.30 8.28 -6.95
N ARG A 202 -34.23 8.09 -7.89
CA ARG A 202 -35.33 9.06 -8.16
C ARG A 202 -36.23 9.25 -6.94
N ALA A 203 -36.46 8.22 -6.15
CA ALA A 203 -37.23 8.25 -4.90
C ALA A 203 -36.60 9.24 -3.90
N TYR A 204 -35.28 9.24 -3.76
CA TYR A 204 -34.53 10.18 -2.91
C TYR A 204 -34.74 11.64 -3.30
N ARG A 205 -34.71 11.97 -4.62
CA ARG A 205 -34.91 13.35 -5.10
C ARG A 205 -36.38 13.80 -4.94
N SER A 206 -37.33 12.90 -5.15
CA SER A 206 -38.78 13.21 -5.07
C SER A 206 -39.22 13.41 -3.62
N VAL A 207 -38.83 12.54 -2.69
CA VAL A 207 -39.17 12.66 -1.26
C VAL A 207 -38.56 13.91 -0.67
N ARG A 208 -37.29 14.23 -0.97
CA ARG A 208 -36.62 15.47 -0.52
C ARG A 208 -37.36 16.74 -0.98
N HIS A 209 -37.88 16.74 -2.20
CA HIS A 209 -38.61 17.91 -2.74
C HIS A 209 -39.99 18.06 -2.09
N THR A 210 -40.66 16.95 -1.82
CA THR A 210 -42.02 16.93 -1.23
C THR A 210 -41.95 17.24 0.28
N VAL A 211 -40.99 16.69 0.99
CA VAL A 211 -40.79 16.95 2.45
C VAL A 211 -40.33 18.39 2.70
N LYS A 212 -39.44 18.96 1.86
CA LYS A 212 -39.09 20.38 1.96
C LYS A 212 -40.30 21.33 1.70
N LYS A 213 -41.24 20.93 0.86
CA LYS A 213 -42.49 21.68 0.67
C LYS A 213 -43.43 21.57 1.86
N LEU A 214 -43.54 20.38 2.47
CA LEU A 214 -44.37 20.12 3.65
C LEU A 214 -43.75 20.74 4.93
N ALA A 215 -42.44 20.65 5.11
CA ALA A 215 -41.75 21.24 6.28
C ALA A 215 -41.90 22.77 6.35
N LYS A 216 -41.99 23.47 5.18
CA LYS A 216 -42.25 24.91 5.14
C LYS A 216 -43.68 25.31 5.54
N LEU A 217 -44.58 24.33 5.69
CA LEU A 217 -45.99 24.55 6.06
C LEU A 217 -46.26 24.18 7.54
N LEU A 218 -45.27 23.69 8.28
CA LEU A 218 -45.41 23.28 9.68
C LEU A 218 -44.87 24.34 10.65
N PRO A 219 -45.50 24.49 11.83
CA PRO A 219 -45.01 25.38 12.87
C PRO A 219 -43.63 24.99 13.41
N PRO A 220 -42.79 25.94 13.85
CA PRO A 220 -41.39 25.69 14.22
C PRO A 220 -41.15 24.61 15.28
N PHE A 221 -42.08 24.32 16.17
CA PHE A 221 -41.97 23.30 17.20
C PHE A 221 -42.17 21.88 16.68
N LEU A 222 -42.65 21.71 15.44
CA LEU A 222 -42.82 20.42 14.74
C LEU A 222 -41.71 20.12 13.77
N GLU A 223 -40.81 21.06 13.51
CA GLU A 223 -39.68 20.88 12.59
C GLU A 223 -38.75 19.73 13.03
N GLN A 224 -38.49 19.59 14.33
CA GLN A 224 -37.69 18.47 14.87
C GLN A 224 -38.37 17.10 14.75
N ARG A 225 -39.72 17.06 14.80
CA ARG A 225 -40.47 15.82 14.55
C ARG A 225 -40.63 15.51 13.07
N ALA A 226 -40.60 16.53 12.19
CA ALA A 226 -40.64 16.33 10.74
C ALA A 226 -39.35 15.65 10.22
N VAL A 227 -38.21 15.88 10.84
CA VAL A 227 -36.95 15.16 10.55
C VAL A 227 -37.05 13.69 10.90
N ALA A 228 -37.60 13.36 12.05
CA ALA A 228 -37.82 11.96 12.45
C ALA A 228 -38.86 11.25 11.58
N ILE A 229 -39.89 11.95 11.10
CA ILE A 229 -40.88 11.43 10.15
C ILE A 229 -40.25 11.28 8.76
N GLU A 230 -39.31 12.14 8.35
CA GLU A 230 -38.54 12.01 7.12
C GLU A 230 -37.65 10.77 7.15
N GLU A 231 -36.98 10.47 8.27
CA GLU A 231 -36.17 9.27 8.45
C GLU A 231 -37.03 7.99 8.45
N TYR A 232 -38.18 8.00 9.14
CA TYR A 232 -39.11 6.87 9.15
C TYR A 232 -39.76 6.60 7.79
N ALA A 233 -40.17 7.65 7.06
CA ALA A 233 -40.70 7.56 5.71
C ALA A 233 -39.62 7.11 4.69
N ARG A 234 -38.36 7.44 4.94
CA ARG A 234 -37.22 7.00 4.13
C ARG A 234 -37.02 5.49 4.21
N GLY A 235 -37.04 4.91 5.42
CA GLY A 235 -36.93 3.46 5.63
C GLY A 235 -38.08 2.68 4.97
N LEU A 236 -39.29 3.21 4.98
CA LEU A 236 -40.47 2.58 4.37
C LEU A 236 -40.50 2.64 2.83
N VAL A 237 -39.88 3.64 2.22
CA VAL A 237 -39.90 3.84 0.75
C VAL A 237 -38.71 3.22 0.04
N THR A 238 -37.55 3.09 0.71
CA THR A 238 -36.32 2.56 0.09
C THR A 238 -36.05 1.08 0.40
N GLY A 239 -36.81 0.45 1.32
CA GLY A 239 -36.41 -0.84 1.93
C GLY A 239 -35.04 -0.62 2.62
N GLY A 240 -34.79 -1.10 3.83
CA GLY A 240 -33.55 -0.81 4.58
C GLY A 240 -32.27 -0.93 3.73
N THR A 241 -31.26 -0.11 4.01
CA THR A 241 -29.97 -0.23 3.33
C THR A 241 -29.23 -1.46 3.87
N LEU A 242 -28.23 -1.96 3.13
CA LEU A 242 -27.31 -3.00 3.62
C LEU A 242 -26.74 -2.62 5.02
N PHE A 243 -26.52 -1.34 5.25
CA PHE A 243 -25.96 -0.83 6.51
C PHE A 243 -26.97 -0.90 7.66
N ASP A 244 -28.26 -0.64 7.38
CA ASP A 244 -29.33 -0.78 8.37
C ASP A 244 -29.49 -2.27 8.78
N GLU A 245 -29.40 -3.19 7.82
CA GLU A 245 -29.45 -4.65 8.10
C GLU A 245 -28.24 -5.12 8.94
N LEU A 246 -27.10 -4.43 8.83
CA LEU A 246 -25.91 -4.67 9.66
C LEU A 246 -25.99 -3.95 11.02
N GLY A 247 -27.11 -3.30 11.37
CA GLY A 247 -27.30 -2.62 12.65
C GLY A 247 -26.77 -1.20 12.75
N PHE A 248 -26.41 -0.56 11.62
CA PHE A 248 -25.96 0.83 11.60
C PHE A 248 -27.13 1.79 11.36
N PHE A 249 -27.13 2.91 12.05
CA PHE A 249 -27.98 4.04 11.69
C PHE A 249 -27.37 4.72 10.45
N TYR A 250 -27.99 4.52 9.29
CA TYR A 250 -27.52 5.10 8.05
C TYR A 250 -27.98 6.56 7.91
N VAL A 251 -27.02 7.47 7.66
CA VAL A 251 -27.25 8.91 7.46
C VAL A 251 -26.64 9.34 6.13
N GLY A 252 -27.43 9.84 5.22
CA GLY A 252 -26.92 10.34 3.94
C GLY A 252 -27.76 9.91 2.72
N PRO A 253 -27.22 10.06 1.50
CA PRO A 253 -25.93 10.68 1.16
C PRO A 253 -25.91 12.22 1.37
N ILE A 254 -24.75 12.76 1.74
CA ILE A 254 -24.52 14.17 2.04
C ILE A 254 -23.46 14.71 1.08
N ASP A 255 -23.62 15.94 0.60
CA ASP A 255 -22.58 16.62 -0.17
C ASP A 255 -21.38 16.96 0.73
N GLY A 256 -20.27 16.27 0.52
CA GLY A 256 -19.03 16.39 1.29
C GLY A 256 -18.23 17.66 1.00
N HIS A 257 -18.61 18.43 -0.01
CA HIS A 257 -18.02 19.73 -0.34
C HIS A 257 -18.84 20.90 0.20
N ASN A 258 -19.92 20.62 0.93
CA ASN A 258 -20.76 21.65 1.53
C ASN A 258 -20.64 21.62 3.06
N ILE A 259 -19.81 22.51 3.60
CA ILE A 259 -19.58 22.62 5.05
C ILE A 259 -20.89 22.89 5.81
N ASP A 260 -21.81 23.68 5.26
CA ASP A 260 -23.08 24.00 5.92
C ASP A 260 -24.01 22.79 6.01
N HIS A 261 -23.85 21.81 5.13
CA HIS A 261 -24.57 20.53 5.24
C HIS A 261 -23.84 19.55 6.17
N LEU A 262 -22.50 19.53 6.16
CA LEU A 262 -21.71 18.64 7.01
C LEU A 262 -21.83 18.97 8.50
N LEU A 263 -21.72 20.24 8.88
CA LEU A 263 -21.69 20.64 10.29
C LEU A 263 -22.92 20.23 11.09
N PRO A 264 -24.17 20.50 10.63
CA PRO A 264 -25.36 20.10 11.38
C PRO A 264 -25.47 18.59 11.53
N VAL A 265 -25.15 17.83 10.47
CA VAL A 265 -25.24 16.36 10.50
C VAL A 265 -24.20 15.79 11.47
N LEU A 266 -22.94 16.22 11.36
CA LEU A 266 -21.88 15.74 12.26
C LEU A 266 -22.16 16.10 13.74
N LYS A 267 -22.72 17.29 14.02
CA LYS A 267 -23.16 17.68 15.38
C LYS A 267 -24.27 16.77 15.88
N ASN A 268 -25.29 16.48 15.07
CA ASN A 268 -26.40 15.62 15.46
C ASN A 268 -25.91 14.18 15.76
N VAL A 269 -25.02 13.64 14.92
CA VAL A 269 -24.44 12.31 15.12
C VAL A 269 -23.53 12.29 16.35
N ARG A 270 -22.74 13.36 16.58
CA ARG A 270 -21.93 13.50 17.80
C ARG A 270 -22.78 13.47 19.07
N ASP A 271 -23.89 14.21 19.08
CA ASP A 271 -24.74 14.39 20.25
C ASP A 271 -25.71 13.21 20.49
N ALA A 272 -25.82 12.28 19.53
CA ALA A 272 -26.60 11.05 19.65
C ALA A 272 -25.99 10.13 20.72
N LYS A 273 -26.86 9.47 21.50
CA LYS A 273 -26.45 8.60 22.62
C LYS A 273 -26.31 7.13 22.23
N ASN A 274 -26.88 6.73 21.12
CA ASN A 274 -26.85 5.38 20.55
C ASN A 274 -25.88 5.33 19.34
N GLY A 275 -25.69 4.17 18.77
CA GLY A 275 -24.87 3.89 17.59
C GLY A 275 -24.94 2.41 17.26
N PRO A 276 -24.15 1.92 16.29
CA PRO A 276 -23.21 2.67 15.46
C PRO A 276 -23.87 3.50 14.35
N PHE A 277 -23.17 4.55 13.89
CA PHE A 277 -23.62 5.39 12.78
C PHE A 277 -22.75 5.14 11.55
N LEU A 278 -23.39 5.12 10.36
CA LEU A 278 -22.71 5.22 9.08
C LEU A 278 -23.19 6.49 8.37
N VAL A 279 -22.28 7.47 8.26
CA VAL A 279 -22.53 8.75 7.58
C VAL A 279 -21.96 8.66 6.17
N HIS A 280 -22.84 8.61 5.17
CA HIS A 280 -22.46 8.53 3.76
C HIS A 280 -22.24 9.94 3.20
N VAL A 281 -20.99 10.24 2.89
CA VAL A 281 -20.53 11.55 2.38
C VAL A 281 -20.06 11.38 0.95
N VAL A 282 -20.65 12.11 0.03
CA VAL A 282 -20.28 12.10 -1.41
C VAL A 282 -19.30 13.21 -1.69
N THR A 283 -18.14 12.86 -2.23
CA THR A 283 -17.06 13.79 -2.56
C THR A 283 -16.58 13.64 -4.00
N LYS A 284 -15.67 14.49 -4.42
CA LYS A 284 -14.99 14.41 -5.71
C LYS A 284 -13.49 14.43 -5.52
N LYS A 285 -12.81 13.38 -5.97
CA LYS A 285 -11.36 13.31 -6.00
C LYS A 285 -10.76 14.42 -6.86
N GLY A 286 -9.75 15.15 -6.36
CA GLY A 286 -9.13 16.28 -7.09
C GLY A 286 -9.91 17.59 -7.05
N LYS A 287 -10.95 17.69 -6.23
CA LYS A 287 -11.85 18.85 -6.16
C LYS A 287 -11.14 20.18 -5.93
N GLY A 288 -11.47 21.18 -6.77
CA GLY A 288 -10.95 22.54 -6.66
C GLY A 288 -9.57 22.74 -7.29
N TYR A 289 -9.03 21.71 -8.00
CA TYR A 289 -7.82 21.84 -8.80
C TYR A 289 -8.06 21.29 -10.21
N GLU A 290 -8.28 22.18 -11.16
CA GLU A 290 -8.70 21.84 -12.52
C GLU A 290 -7.84 20.78 -13.22
N PRO A 291 -6.47 20.81 -13.11
CA PRO A 291 -5.65 19.75 -13.70
C PRO A 291 -5.95 18.37 -13.13
N ALA A 292 -6.20 18.27 -11.81
CA ALA A 292 -6.57 17.01 -11.17
C ALA A 292 -7.99 16.56 -11.56
N GLU A 293 -8.95 17.48 -11.62
CA GLU A 293 -10.33 17.16 -12.01
C GLU A 293 -10.44 16.66 -13.45
N LYS A 294 -9.57 17.12 -14.35
CA LYS A 294 -9.52 16.69 -15.76
C LYS A 294 -8.72 15.41 -15.99
N SER A 295 -7.77 15.09 -15.13
CA SER A 295 -6.96 13.87 -15.26
C SER A 295 -7.77 12.60 -15.07
N ALA A 296 -7.47 11.56 -15.82
CA ALA A 296 -8.15 10.26 -15.72
C ALA A 296 -7.96 9.61 -14.34
N ASP A 297 -6.77 9.73 -13.76
CA ASP A 297 -6.43 9.21 -12.42
C ASP A 297 -6.77 10.19 -11.29
N LYS A 298 -7.32 11.37 -11.61
CA LYS A 298 -7.66 12.43 -10.65
C LYS A 298 -6.46 12.80 -9.74
N TYR A 299 -5.25 12.70 -10.27
CA TYR A 299 -4.01 12.89 -9.49
C TYR A 299 -3.97 12.00 -8.24
N HIS A 300 -4.31 10.74 -8.40
CA HIS A 300 -4.23 9.77 -7.31
C HIS A 300 -2.81 9.72 -6.74
N GLY A 301 -1.80 9.60 -7.60
CA GLY A 301 -0.40 9.70 -7.24
C GLY A 301 0.36 10.55 -8.23
N VAL A 302 1.03 11.61 -7.76
CA VAL A 302 1.76 12.54 -8.62
C VAL A 302 3.22 12.64 -8.22
N VAL A 303 4.09 12.90 -9.19
CA VAL A 303 5.45 13.39 -8.97
C VAL A 303 5.40 14.92 -8.80
N LYS A 304 6.55 15.59 -8.62
CA LYS A 304 6.62 17.05 -8.61
C LYS A 304 5.97 17.63 -9.86
N PHE A 305 5.24 18.72 -9.70
CA PHE A 305 4.49 19.34 -10.81
C PHE A 305 4.46 20.87 -10.70
N ASP A 306 4.22 21.53 -11.81
CA ASP A 306 3.94 22.97 -11.86
C ASP A 306 2.49 23.26 -11.47
N VAL A 307 2.27 24.11 -10.48
CA VAL A 307 0.94 24.36 -9.92
C VAL A 307 0.01 25.04 -10.93
N ALA A 308 0.53 25.93 -11.78
CA ALA A 308 -0.31 26.68 -12.71
C ALA A 308 -0.82 25.82 -13.88
N THR A 309 0.02 24.91 -14.37
CA THR A 309 -0.26 24.09 -15.55
C THR A 309 -0.68 22.66 -15.22
N GLY A 310 -0.35 22.17 -14.01
CA GLY A 310 -0.49 20.76 -13.64
C GLY A 310 0.56 19.84 -14.28
N ALA A 311 1.52 20.38 -15.04
CA ALA A 311 2.51 19.59 -15.75
C ALA A 311 3.45 18.87 -14.77
N GLN A 312 3.45 17.54 -14.81
CA GLN A 312 4.31 16.72 -13.94
C GLN A 312 5.73 16.62 -14.51
N VAL A 313 6.74 16.82 -13.65
CA VAL A 313 8.15 16.68 -13.99
C VAL A 313 8.51 15.21 -13.97
N LYS A 314 8.43 14.57 -15.14
CA LYS A 314 8.86 13.17 -15.32
C LYS A 314 10.31 13.15 -15.80
N SER A 315 11.21 12.46 -15.08
CA SER A 315 12.53 12.13 -15.59
C SER A 315 12.40 11.23 -16.81
N LYS A 316 13.31 11.37 -17.78
CA LYS A 316 13.39 10.40 -18.88
C LYS A 316 13.93 9.10 -18.30
N ALA A 317 13.16 8.04 -18.41
CA ALA A 317 13.57 6.71 -17.97
C ALA A 317 14.82 6.25 -18.73
N ALA A 318 15.81 5.76 -18.00
CA ALA A 318 17.03 5.20 -18.58
C ALA A 318 16.81 3.76 -19.08
N ALA A 319 15.90 3.04 -18.45
CA ALA A 319 15.51 1.67 -18.77
C ALA A 319 14.01 1.48 -18.58
N PRO A 320 13.39 0.43 -19.15
CA PRO A 320 12.02 0.12 -18.90
C PRO A 320 11.80 -0.26 -17.43
N ALA A 321 10.66 0.12 -16.86
CA ALA A 321 10.29 -0.29 -15.51
C ALA A 321 10.03 -1.80 -15.43
N TYR A 322 10.40 -2.44 -14.32
CA TYR A 322 10.16 -3.87 -14.09
C TYR A 322 8.69 -4.25 -14.29
N THR A 323 7.76 -3.45 -13.80
CA THR A 323 6.31 -3.63 -13.99
C THR A 323 5.93 -3.75 -15.49
N LYS A 324 6.52 -2.91 -16.35
CA LYS A 324 6.29 -2.97 -17.80
C LYS A 324 6.92 -4.21 -18.43
N VAL A 325 8.14 -4.55 -18.02
CA VAL A 325 8.83 -5.76 -18.51
C VAL A 325 8.04 -7.02 -18.14
N TYR A 326 7.53 -7.09 -16.91
CA TYR A 326 6.64 -8.17 -16.47
C TYR A 326 5.39 -8.27 -17.33
N ALA A 327 4.67 -7.16 -17.52
CA ALA A 327 3.45 -7.15 -18.32
C ALA A 327 3.70 -7.58 -19.77
N ASP A 328 4.74 -7.05 -20.42
CA ASP A 328 5.11 -7.42 -21.78
C ASP A 328 5.48 -8.91 -21.89
N ALA A 329 6.20 -9.44 -20.89
CA ALA A 329 6.57 -10.86 -20.84
C ALA A 329 5.34 -11.76 -20.65
N LEU A 330 4.42 -11.38 -19.74
CA LEU A 330 3.18 -12.13 -19.51
C LEU A 330 2.27 -12.13 -20.75
N ILE A 331 2.13 -10.98 -21.43
CA ILE A 331 1.38 -10.87 -22.69
C ILE A 331 1.96 -11.83 -23.75
N LYS A 332 3.28 -11.91 -23.86
CA LYS A 332 3.92 -12.84 -24.80
C LYS A 332 3.62 -14.31 -24.48
N GLN A 333 3.58 -14.68 -23.19
CA GLN A 333 3.18 -16.04 -22.79
C GLN A 333 1.69 -16.28 -23.06
N ALA A 334 0.82 -15.31 -22.75
CA ALA A 334 -0.63 -15.43 -22.96
C ALA A 334 -1.05 -15.52 -24.44
N ARG A 335 -0.23 -15.01 -25.37
CA ARG A 335 -0.42 -15.22 -26.82
C ARG A 335 -0.18 -16.66 -27.25
N LYS A 336 0.64 -17.39 -26.50
CA LYS A 336 1.00 -18.79 -26.80
C LYS A 336 0.11 -19.80 -26.08
N ASP A 337 -0.49 -19.37 -24.95
CA ASP A 337 -1.29 -20.23 -24.08
C ASP A 337 -2.56 -19.49 -23.63
N ASP A 338 -3.71 -19.94 -24.13
CA ASP A 338 -5.01 -19.36 -23.87
C ASP A 338 -5.52 -19.64 -22.44
N LYS A 339 -4.88 -20.56 -21.72
CA LYS A 339 -5.16 -20.86 -20.31
C LYS A 339 -4.57 -19.82 -19.34
N ILE A 340 -3.64 -18.97 -19.77
CA ILE A 340 -3.08 -17.92 -18.93
C ILE A 340 -4.11 -16.83 -18.70
N VAL A 341 -4.41 -16.58 -17.42
CA VAL A 341 -5.27 -15.50 -16.94
C VAL A 341 -4.55 -14.67 -15.89
N ALA A 342 -4.89 -13.40 -15.77
CA ALA A 342 -4.25 -12.48 -14.85
C ALA A 342 -5.25 -11.90 -13.84
N ILE A 343 -4.85 -11.79 -12.58
CA ILE A 343 -5.68 -11.31 -11.47
C ILE A 343 -4.92 -10.19 -10.75
N THR A 344 -5.60 -9.08 -10.47
CA THR A 344 -5.08 -8.00 -9.63
C THR A 344 -6.10 -7.59 -8.58
N ALA A 345 -5.61 -6.99 -7.49
CA ALA A 345 -6.45 -6.46 -6.42
C ALA A 345 -6.43 -4.91 -6.45
N ALA A 346 -7.30 -4.32 -7.26
CA ALA A 346 -7.47 -2.88 -7.46
C ALA A 346 -6.23 -2.11 -7.97
N MET A 347 -5.22 -2.82 -8.51
CA MET A 347 -3.92 -2.23 -8.90
C MET A 347 -3.55 -2.50 -10.37
N PRO A 348 -4.46 -2.34 -11.36
CA PRO A 348 -4.18 -2.73 -12.74
C PRO A 348 -2.96 -2.00 -13.33
N SER A 349 -2.89 -0.67 -13.21
CA SER A 349 -1.75 0.11 -13.71
C SER A 349 -0.48 -0.08 -12.87
N GLY A 350 -0.64 -0.27 -11.56
CA GLY A 350 0.47 -0.50 -10.64
C GLY A 350 1.18 -1.83 -10.86
N THR A 351 0.49 -2.82 -11.37
CA THR A 351 1.01 -4.15 -11.70
C THR A 351 1.27 -4.35 -13.20
N GLY A 352 0.92 -3.36 -14.05
CA GLY A 352 1.01 -3.45 -15.50
C GLY A 352 -0.10 -4.27 -16.15
N LEU A 353 -1.06 -4.78 -15.38
CA LEU A 353 -2.17 -5.58 -15.91
C LEU A 353 -3.20 -4.75 -16.70
N ASP A 354 -3.14 -3.42 -16.64
CA ASP A 354 -3.88 -2.55 -17.57
C ASP A 354 -3.40 -2.73 -19.03
N LEU A 355 -2.12 -3.08 -19.25
CA LEU A 355 -1.59 -3.43 -20.56
C LEU A 355 -2.07 -4.81 -20.99
N PHE A 356 -2.07 -5.78 -20.09
CA PHE A 356 -2.60 -7.13 -20.34
C PHE A 356 -4.10 -7.08 -20.67
N ALA A 357 -4.90 -6.33 -19.90
CA ALA A 357 -6.33 -6.19 -20.11
C ALA A 357 -6.72 -5.55 -21.45
N LYS A 358 -5.86 -4.68 -22.00
CA LYS A 358 -6.09 -4.10 -23.34
C LYS A 358 -6.06 -5.16 -24.44
N GLU A 359 -5.22 -6.19 -24.29
CA GLU A 359 -5.09 -7.26 -25.26
C GLU A 359 -6.01 -8.45 -24.96
N PHE A 360 -6.19 -8.76 -23.69
CA PHE A 360 -6.96 -9.90 -23.20
C PHE A 360 -8.01 -9.49 -22.15
N PRO A 361 -9.04 -8.70 -22.51
CA PRO A 361 -10.01 -8.18 -21.56
C PRO A 361 -10.78 -9.29 -20.82
N ASP A 362 -11.10 -10.40 -21.49
CA ASP A 362 -11.84 -11.53 -20.90
C ASP A 362 -10.96 -12.47 -20.05
N ARG A 363 -9.64 -12.22 -19.99
CA ARG A 363 -8.67 -13.01 -19.23
C ARG A 363 -7.96 -12.19 -18.15
N CYS A 364 -8.44 -10.99 -17.86
CA CYS A 364 -7.92 -10.11 -16.84
C CYS A 364 -9.00 -9.77 -15.82
N PHE A 365 -8.76 -10.08 -14.56
CA PHE A 365 -9.74 -9.92 -13.47
C PHE A 365 -9.21 -8.95 -12.43
N ASP A 366 -9.92 -7.84 -12.22
CA ASP A 366 -9.72 -6.97 -11.07
C ASP A 366 -10.76 -7.33 -9.99
N VAL A 367 -10.30 -7.81 -8.86
CA VAL A 367 -11.17 -8.27 -7.76
C VAL A 367 -11.47 -7.17 -6.74
N GLY A 368 -11.07 -5.92 -6.99
CA GLY A 368 -11.13 -4.84 -6.00
C GLY A 368 -10.04 -5.02 -4.94
N ILE A 369 -10.13 -4.27 -3.84
CA ILE A 369 -9.15 -4.41 -2.73
C ILE A 369 -9.52 -5.66 -1.90
N ALA A 370 -9.31 -6.83 -2.47
CA ALA A 370 -9.74 -8.11 -1.91
C ALA A 370 -8.72 -9.22 -2.20
N GLU A 371 -7.51 -9.08 -1.65
CA GLU A 371 -6.38 -9.98 -1.91
C GLU A 371 -6.71 -11.42 -1.51
N GLN A 372 -7.40 -11.63 -0.38
CA GLN A 372 -7.86 -12.95 0.06
C GLN A 372 -8.74 -13.62 -1.00
N HIS A 373 -9.77 -12.89 -1.46
CA HIS A 373 -10.64 -13.37 -2.54
C HIS A 373 -9.84 -13.63 -3.83
N GLY A 374 -8.90 -12.73 -4.19
CA GLY A 374 -8.07 -12.86 -5.39
C GLY A 374 -7.24 -14.14 -5.40
N VAL A 375 -6.68 -14.54 -4.26
CA VAL A 375 -5.89 -15.78 -4.13
C VAL A 375 -6.78 -17.02 -4.22
N THR A 376 -7.91 -17.06 -3.48
CA THR A 376 -8.86 -18.20 -3.54
C THR A 376 -9.50 -18.30 -4.92
N PHE A 377 -9.82 -17.18 -5.57
CA PHE A 377 -10.31 -17.14 -6.95
C PHE A 377 -9.29 -17.71 -7.94
N ALA A 378 -8.00 -17.37 -7.78
CA ALA A 378 -6.92 -17.96 -8.55
C ALA A 378 -6.82 -19.47 -8.33
N ALA A 379 -6.95 -19.93 -7.08
CA ALA A 379 -7.00 -21.36 -6.76
C ALA A 379 -8.14 -22.07 -7.48
N GLY A 380 -9.34 -21.50 -7.46
CA GLY A 380 -10.50 -22.04 -8.19
C GLY A 380 -10.28 -22.14 -9.69
N LEU A 381 -9.67 -21.12 -10.32
CA LEU A 381 -9.31 -21.17 -11.75
C LEU A 381 -8.26 -22.26 -12.05
N ALA A 382 -7.31 -22.46 -11.14
CA ALA A 382 -6.29 -23.49 -11.30
C ALA A 382 -6.88 -24.92 -11.23
N THR A 383 -7.94 -25.17 -10.43
CA THR A 383 -8.62 -26.47 -10.40
C THR A 383 -9.30 -26.81 -11.72
N GLU A 384 -9.69 -25.81 -12.51
CA GLU A 384 -10.32 -25.97 -13.84
C GLU A 384 -9.27 -25.95 -14.99
N GLY A 385 -7.97 -26.06 -14.65
CA GLY A 385 -6.88 -26.16 -15.62
C GLY A 385 -6.46 -24.84 -16.26
N PHE A 386 -6.85 -23.70 -15.69
CA PHE A 386 -6.31 -22.41 -16.07
C PHE A 386 -4.95 -22.16 -15.39
N LYS A 387 -4.21 -21.21 -15.91
CA LYS A 387 -2.88 -20.78 -15.43
C LYS A 387 -2.96 -19.37 -14.86
N PRO A 388 -3.50 -19.21 -13.63
CA PRO A 388 -3.69 -17.90 -13.04
C PRO A 388 -2.37 -17.29 -12.58
N PHE A 389 -2.12 -16.04 -13.00
CA PHE A 389 -1.10 -15.17 -12.47
C PHE A 389 -1.77 -14.18 -11.49
N ALA A 390 -1.63 -14.44 -10.18
CA ALA A 390 -2.05 -13.51 -9.14
C ALA A 390 -0.97 -12.44 -8.97
N THR A 391 -1.21 -11.28 -9.58
CA THR A 391 -0.24 -10.18 -9.60
C THR A 391 -0.60 -9.16 -8.53
N ILE A 392 0.07 -9.27 -7.39
CA ILE A 392 -0.21 -8.51 -6.18
C ILE A 392 1.11 -7.95 -5.64
N TYR A 393 1.12 -6.72 -5.11
CA TYR A 393 2.32 -6.20 -4.45
C TYR A 393 2.76 -7.10 -3.31
N SER A 394 4.06 -7.29 -3.14
CA SER A 394 4.62 -8.15 -2.08
C SER A 394 4.02 -7.82 -0.70
N THR A 395 3.97 -6.54 -0.32
CA THR A 395 3.39 -6.12 0.96
C THR A 395 1.89 -6.43 1.09
N PHE A 396 1.11 -6.35 0.00
CA PHE A 396 -0.34 -6.61 0.04
C PHE A 396 -0.69 -8.09 0.04
N LEU A 397 0.17 -8.95 -0.52
CA LEU A 397 -0.02 -10.39 -0.48
C LEU A 397 -0.01 -10.95 0.95
N GLN A 398 0.59 -10.26 1.91
CA GLN A 398 0.54 -10.62 3.34
C GLN A 398 -0.90 -10.78 3.85
N ARG A 399 -1.87 -9.98 3.33
CA ARG A 399 -3.28 -10.08 3.70
C ARG A 399 -3.92 -11.41 3.31
N ALA A 400 -3.40 -12.06 2.28
CA ALA A 400 -3.93 -13.31 1.75
C ALA A 400 -3.07 -14.54 2.12
N TYR A 401 -2.22 -14.45 3.13
CA TYR A 401 -1.27 -15.52 3.45
C TYR A 401 -1.96 -16.83 3.84
N ASP A 402 -3.05 -16.77 4.60
CA ASP A 402 -3.86 -17.96 4.92
C ASP A 402 -4.34 -18.68 3.64
N GLN A 403 -4.84 -17.93 2.65
CA GLN A 403 -5.32 -18.47 1.38
C GLN A 403 -4.15 -19.03 0.54
N VAL A 404 -2.96 -18.43 0.60
CA VAL A 404 -1.77 -19.00 -0.02
C VAL A 404 -1.41 -20.34 0.60
N VAL A 405 -1.51 -20.48 1.92
CA VAL A 405 -1.23 -21.74 2.63
C VAL A 405 -2.33 -22.76 2.37
N HIS A 406 -3.57 -22.45 2.74
CA HIS A 406 -4.69 -23.38 2.79
C HIS A 406 -5.25 -23.69 1.41
N ASP A 407 -5.56 -22.65 0.60
CA ASP A 407 -6.28 -22.84 -0.66
C ASP A 407 -5.34 -23.22 -1.81
N VAL A 408 -4.04 -22.87 -1.72
CA VAL A 408 -3.08 -23.09 -2.79
C VAL A 408 -2.02 -24.13 -2.42
N ALA A 409 -1.21 -23.90 -1.38
CA ALA A 409 -0.03 -24.71 -1.12
C ALA A 409 -0.38 -26.13 -0.65
N ILE A 410 -1.31 -26.29 0.30
CA ILE A 410 -1.77 -27.59 0.80
C ILE A 410 -2.35 -28.44 -0.35
N GLN A 411 -3.09 -27.80 -1.27
CA GLN A 411 -3.71 -28.46 -2.42
C GLN A 411 -2.76 -28.62 -3.62
N ARG A 412 -1.53 -28.05 -3.54
CA ARG A 412 -0.53 -28.05 -4.60
C ARG A 412 -1.04 -27.46 -5.92
N LEU A 413 -1.92 -26.48 -5.85
CA LEU A 413 -2.50 -25.86 -7.03
C LEU A 413 -1.47 -24.93 -7.72
N PRO A 414 -1.34 -25.01 -9.06
CA PRO A 414 -0.34 -24.27 -9.81
C PRO A 414 -0.74 -22.78 -10.01
N VAL A 415 -0.91 -22.06 -8.92
CA VAL A 415 -1.08 -20.60 -8.92
C VAL A 415 0.29 -19.92 -9.03
N ARG A 416 0.41 -18.92 -9.90
CA ARG A 416 1.63 -18.14 -10.11
C ARG A 416 1.47 -16.79 -9.40
N PHE A 417 2.23 -16.57 -8.33
CA PHE A 417 2.25 -15.29 -7.62
C PHE A 417 3.31 -14.39 -8.23
N ALA A 418 2.91 -13.32 -8.90
CA ALA A 418 3.82 -12.30 -9.41
C ALA A 418 3.82 -11.11 -8.45
N MET A 419 4.91 -10.97 -7.69
CA MET A 419 5.01 -10.00 -6.60
C MET A 419 5.82 -8.77 -7.05
N ASP A 420 5.10 -7.72 -7.41
CA ASP A 420 5.68 -6.40 -7.67
C ASP A 420 6.06 -5.71 -6.35
N ARG A 421 6.98 -4.76 -6.36
CA ARG A 421 7.47 -4.01 -5.20
C ARG A 421 8.16 -4.88 -4.15
N ALA A 422 8.95 -5.85 -4.58
CA ALA A 422 9.85 -6.58 -3.68
C ALA A 422 10.94 -5.65 -3.12
N GLY A 423 11.37 -5.91 -1.89
CA GLY A 423 12.40 -5.11 -1.22
C GLY A 423 11.92 -3.73 -0.74
N LEU A 424 12.83 -2.77 -0.66
CA LEU A 424 12.56 -1.41 -0.20
C LEU A 424 12.03 -0.55 -1.36
N VAL A 425 10.96 0.22 -1.11
CA VAL A 425 10.15 0.84 -2.16
C VAL A 425 10.25 2.38 -2.23
N GLY A 426 11.07 2.98 -1.39
CA GLY A 426 11.28 4.43 -1.43
C GLY A 426 10.23 5.22 -0.63
N ALA A 427 9.63 6.19 -1.27
CA ALA A 427 8.80 7.23 -0.65
C ALA A 427 7.56 6.75 0.14
N ASP A 428 7.10 5.52 -0.05
CA ASP A 428 5.96 4.93 0.68
C ASP A 428 6.39 4.28 2.00
N GLY A 429 7.69 4.08 2.20
CA GLY A 429 8.28 3.66 3.46
C GLY A 429 7.97 2.21 3.87
N PRO A 430 8.00 1.93 5.19
CA PRO A 430 7.95 0.57 5.72
C PRO A 430 6.65 -0.17 5.40
N THR A 431 5.56 0.54 5.27
CA THR A 431 4.24 -0.06 5.03
C THR A 431 4.10 -0.68 3.64
N HIS A 432 4.94 -0.26 2.69
CA HIS A 432 4.94 -0.78 1.32
C HIS A 432 6.17 -1.63 0.98
N ALA A 433 7.10 -1.83 1.92
CA ALA A 433 8.27 -2.67 1.73
C ALA A 433 7.88 -4.14 1.53
N GLY A 434 8.39 -4.76 0.47
CA GLY A 434 8.25 -6.18 0.18
C GLY A 434 9.36 -6.98 0.88
N ALA A 435 9.33 -7.01 2.21
CA ALA A 435 10.41 -7.52 3.03
C ALA A 435 10.23 -8.97 3.49
N PHE A 436 9.00 -9.49 3.55
CA PHE A 436 8.69 -10.72 4.29
C PHE A 436 8.31 -11.91 3.40
N ASP A 437 8.05 -11.68 2.11
CA ASP A 437 7.55 -12.67 1.16
C ASP A 437 8.46 -13.90 1.03
N VAL A 438 9.78 -13.71 0.99
CA VAL A 438 10.72 -14.83 0.89
C VAL A 438 10.64 -15.74 2.13
N ALA A 439 10.50 -15.15 3.31
CA ALA A 439 10.42 -15.90 4.56
C ALA A 439 9.12 -16.72 4.64
N TYR A 440 7.96 -16.09 4.42
CA TYR A 440 6.68 -16.79 4.60
C TYR A 440 6.31 -17.71 3.42
N LEU A 441 6.84 -17.50 2.21
CA LEU A 441 6.67 -18.42 1.07
C LEU A 441 7.72 -19.53 1.09
N GLY A 442 8.95 -19.23 1.48
CA GLY A 442 10.07 -20.18 1.51
C GLY A 442 9.85 -21.34 2.49
N CYS A 443 9.07 -21.16 3.55
CA CYS A 443 8.74 -22.22 4.50
C CYS A 443 7.67 -23.20 3.98
N LEU A 444 6.88 -22.84 2.93
CA LEU A 444 5.77 -23.66 2.45
C LEU A 444 6.25 -24.86 1.64
N PRO A 445 5.78 -26.09 1.93
CA PRO A 445 6.16 -27.29 1.18
C PRO A 445 5.78 -27.20 -0.30
N GLY A 446 6.66 -27.65 -1.19
CA GLY A 446 6.41 -27.74 -2.62
C GLY A 446 6.41 -26.43 -3.39
N PHE A 447 6.57 -25.30 -2.73
CA PHE A 447 6.57 -23.98 -3.38
C PHE A 447 7.86 -23.73 -4.18
N VAL A 448 7.78 -23.05 -5.32
CA VAL A 448 8.93 -22.51 -6.04
C VAL A 448 9.01 -21.00 -5.78
N VAL A 449 10.15 -20.50 -5.30
CA VAL A 449 10.35 -19.08 -4.97
C VAL A 449 11.53 -18.53 -5.75
N MET A 450 11.26 -17.56 -6.65
CA MET A 450 12.22 -16.93 -7.56
C MET A 450 12.35 -15.43 -7.30
N ALA A 451 13.54 -14.87 -7.50
CA ALA A 451 13.77 -13.42 -7.48
C ALA A 451 14.62 -12.99 -8.68
N ALA A 452 14.10 -12.08 -9.49
CA ALA A 452 14.80 -11.55 -10.64
C ALA A 452 15.96 -10.64 -10.22
N ALA A 453 17.14 -10.91 -10.73
CA ALA A 453 18.33 -10.09 -10.51
C ALA A 453 18.33 -8.82 -11.37
N ASP A 454 17.75 -8.91 -12.55
CA ASP A 454 17.60 -7.84 -13.54
C ASP A 454 16.32 -8.03 -14.38
N GLU A 455 16.03 -7.08 -15.26
CA GLU A 455 14.84 -7.12 -16.11
C GLU A 455 14.89 -8.22 -17.19
N ALA A 456 16.05 -8.65 -17.62
CA ALA A 456 16.17 -9.77 -18.55
C ALA A 456 15.88 -11.11 -17.86
N ASP A 457 16.36 -11.28 -16.64
CA ASP A 457 16.08 -12.46 -15.81
C ASP A 457 14.58 -12.56 -15.50
N LEU A 458 13.89 -11.41 -15.29
CA LEU A 458 12.45 -11.36 -15.08
C LEU A 458 11.68 -11.95 -16.28
N VAL A 459 12.09 -11.67 -17.51
CA VAL A 459 11.45 -12.23 -18.71
C VAL A 459 11.53 -13.77 -18.72
N HIS A 460 12.70 -14.32 -18.33
CA HIS A 460 12.87 -15.77 -18.20
C HIS A 460 12.05 -16.36 -17.04
N MET A 461 11.96 -15.66 -15.90
CA MET A 461 11.19 -16.12 -14.75
C MET A 461 9.68 -16.13 -15.01
N VAL A 462 9.15 -15.18 -15.80
CA VAL A 462 7.74 -15.23 -16.25
C VAL A 462 7.49 -16.47 -17.11
N ALA A 463 8.40 -16.81 -18.04
CA ALA A 463 8.29 -18.02 -18.84
C ALA A 463 8.42 -19.29 -17.97
N THR A 464 9.29 -19.26 -16.97
CA THR A 464 9.45 -20.37 -16.00
C THR A 464 8.17 -20.59 -15.20
N ALA A 465 7.59 -19.51 -14.66
CA ALA A 465 6.32 -19.60 -13.93
C ALA A 465 5.18 -20.12 -14.82
N ALA A 466 5.10 -19.69 -16.09
CA ALA A 466 4.10 -20.19 -17.05
C ALA A 466 4.23 -21.69 -17.32
N ALA A 467 5.44 -22.24 -17.23
CA ALA A 467 5.73 -23.66 -17.47
C ALA A 467 5.52 -24.57 -16.23
N ILE A 468 5.34 -24.01 -15.03
CA ILE A 468 5.11 -24.80 -13.81
C ILE A 468 3.61 -25.13 -13.70
N ASP A 469 3.23 -26.39 -13.88
CA ASP A 469 1.84 -26.84 -13.90
C ASP A 469 1.49 -27.85 -12.78
N ASP A 470 2.44 -28.17 -11.88
CA ASP A 470 2.29 -29.22 -10.86
C ASP A 470 2.32 -28.69 -9.41
N ARG A 471 2.61 -27.41 -9.23
CA ARG A 471 2.80 -26.79 -7.91
C ARG A 471 2.73 -25.26 -7.96
N PRO A 472 2.53 -24.59 -6.82
CA PRO A 472 2.55 -23.13 -6.78
C PRO A 472 3.97 -22.56 -6.99
N SER A 473 4.02 -21.37 -7.56
CA SER A 473 5.26 -20.63 -7.77
C SER A 473 5.09 -19.15 -7.48
N ALA A 474 6.17 -18.54 -7.04
CA ALA A 474 6.26 -17.10 -6.79
C ALA A 474 7.49 -16.52 -7.49
N LEU A 475 7.30 -15.40 -8.17
CA LEU A 475 8.40 -14.59 -8.69
C LEU A 475 8.27 -13.18 -8.14
N ARG A 476 9.40 -12.61 -7.70
CA ARG A 476 9.45 -11.29 -7.11
C ARG A 476 10.40 -10.37 -7.87
N TYR A 477 10.04 -9.10 -7.97
CA TYR A 477 10.83 -8.09 -8.68
C TYR A 477 10.63 -6.71 -8.02
N PRO A 478 11.66 -5.82 -8.10
CA PRO A 478 11.63 -4.55 -7.39
C PRO A 478 10.74 -3.51 -8.09
N ARG A 479 10.44 -2.44 -7.37
CA ARG A 479 9.87 -1.22 -7.92
C ARG A 479 10.92 -0.42 -8.70
N GLY A 480 10.52 0.19 -9.81
CA GLY A 480 11.33 1.18 -10.53
C GLY A 480 11.86 0.69 -11.87
N GLU A 481 12.85 1.41 -12.38
CA GLU A 481 13.49 1.11 -13.66
C GLU A 481 14.44 -0.07 -13.51
N GLY A 482 14.59 -0.84 -14.61
CA GLY A 482 15.61 -1.85 -14.74
C GLY A 482 17.03 -1.26 -14.79
N LEU A 483 18.01 -2.13 -14.92
CA LEU A 483 19.42 -1.76 -14.99
C LEU A 483 19.86 -1.33 -16.42
N GLY A 484 18.98 -1.50 -17.42
CA GLY A 484 19.27 -1.21 -18.82
C GLY A 484 19.96 -2.36 -19.54
N VAL A 485 19.83 -3.59 -19.05
CA VAL A 485 20.39 -4.76 -19.73
C VAL A 485 19.57 -5.11 -20.98
N PRO A 486 20.21 -5.69 -22.03
CA PRO A 486 19.49 -6.12 -23.23
C PRO A 486 18.40 -7.14 -22.88
N LEU A 487 17.16 -6.85 -23.28
CA LEU A 487 16.05 -7.76 -23.06
C LEU A 487 16.05 -8.88 -24.10
N PRO A 488 15.81 -10.14 -23.70
CA PRO A 488 15.58 -11.22 -24.65
C PRO A 488 14.27 -11.01 -25.41
N ALA A 489 14.25 -11.36 -26.69
CA ALA A 489 13.04 -11.29 -27.50
C ALA A 489 11.93 -12.19 -26.95
N GLU A 490 12.28 -13.34 -26.39
CA GLU A 490 11.41 -14.35 -25.82
C GLU A 490 11.98 -14.85 -24.48
N GLY A 491 11.09 -15.09 -23.52
CA GLY A 491 11.45 -15.78 -22.27
C GLY A 491 11.68 -17.28 -22.52
N THR A 492 12.77 -17.80 -21.99
CA THR A 492 13.05 -19.25 -21.95
C THR A 492 12.92 -19.72 -20.51
N PRO A 493 12.15 -20.78 -20.23
CA PRO A 493 12.06 -21.35 -18.89
C PRO A 493 13.45 -21.71 -18.33
N LEU A 494 13.71 -21.29 -17.11
CA LEU A 494 14.93 -21.63 -16.39
C LEU A 494 14.81 -23.03 -15.80
N GLU A 495 15.94 -23.71 -15.64
CA GLU A 495 15.98 -24.95 -14.87
C GLU A 495 15.71 -24.63 -13.39
N ILE A 496 14.63 -25.23 -12.85
CA ILE A 496 14.17 -24.95 -11.49
C ILE A 496 15.23 -25.37 -10.47
N GLY A 497 15.57 -24.45 -9.56
CA GLY A 497 16.56 -24.69 -8.53
C GLY A 497 18.01 -24.62 -9.03
N LYS A 498 18.26 -23.99 -10.18
CA LYS A 498 19.63 -23.75 -10.68
C LYS A 498 19.97 -22.26 -10.70
N GLY A 499 21.07 -21.95 -9.99
CA GLY A 499 21.72 -20.64 -10.02
C GLY A 499 22.66 -20.47 -11.19
N ARG A 500 23.37 -19.33 -11.22
CA ARG A 500 24.42 -19.05 -12.20
C ARG A 500 25.62 -18.36 -11.56
N VAL A 501 26.80 -18.56 -12.11
CA VAL A 501 27.99 -17.81 -11.72
C VAL A 501 28.28 -16.75 -12.78
N LEU A 502 28.44 -15.51 -12.35
CA LEU A 502 28.74 -14.36 -13.21
C LEU A 502 30.23 -14.02 -13.22
N ARG A 503 30.92 -14.32 -12.12
CA ARG A 503 32.35 -14.10 -11.94
C ARG A 503 32.94 -15.22 -11.10
N GLU A 504 34.06 -15.77 -11.48
CA GLU A 504 34.82 -16.74 -10.70
C GLU A 504 35.91 -16.03 -9.88
N GLY A 505 36.14 -16.53 -8.68
CA GLY A 505 37.16 -16.09 -7.73
C GLY A 505 37.52 -17.21 -6.79
N THR A 506 38.38 -16.93 -5.78
CA THR A 506 38.94 -17.97 -4.92
C THR A 506 38.93 -17.66 -3.43
N LYS A 507 38.60 -16.41 -3.03
CA LYS A 507 38.71 -16.02 -1.60
C LYS A 507 37.36 -15.75 -0.96
N VAL A 508 36.51 -14.99 -1.60
CA VAL A 508 35.19 -14.59 -1.14
C VAL A 508 34.14 -15.05 -2.16
N ALA A 509 33.04 -15.63 -1.69
CA ALA A 509 31.87 -15.90 -2.51
C ALA A 509 30.72 -14.96 -2.09
N LEU A 510 30.18 -14.20 -3.04
CA LEU A 510 28.97 -13.42 -2.92
C LEU A 510 27.83 -14.19 -3.58
N PHE A 511 26.89 -14.68 -2.78
CA PHE A 511 25.74 -15.46 -3.24
C PHE A 511 24.49 -14.62 -3.11
N SER A 512 24.12 -13.96 -4.22
CA SER A 512 23.04 -12.99 -4.28
C SER A 512 21.70 -13.67 -4.62
N PHE A 513 20.62 -13.11 -4.06
CA PHE A 513 19.26 -13.47 -4.41
C PHE A 513 18.46 -12.22 -4.74
N GLY A 514 18.09 -12.06 -6.03
CA GLY A 514 17.34 -10.91 -6.54
C GLY A 514 18.19 -9.68 -6.85
N ALA A 515 17.58 -8.51 -6.82
CA ALA A 515 18.09 -7.28 -7.43
C ALA A 515 19.36 -6.68 -6.78
N ARG A 516 19.86 -7.24 -5.65
CA ARG A 516 21.14 -6.83 -5.08
C ARG A 516 22.38 -7.38 -5.83
N LEU A 517 22.18 -8.19 -6.86
CA LEU A 517 23.26 -8.71 -7.69
C LEU A 517 24.15 -7.59 -8.29
N GLY A 518 23.56 -6.48 -8.72
CA GLY A 518 24.32 -5.32 -9.19
C GLY A 518 25.28 -4.73 -8.17
N GLU A 519 24.86 -4.69 -6.89
CA GLU A 519 25.73 -4.24 -5.78
C GLU A 519 26.82 -5.27 -5.47
N CYS A 520 26.53 -6.57 -5.63
CA CYS A 520 27.54 -7.62 -5.48
C CYS A 520 28.63 -7.51 -6.55
N LEU A 521 28.29 -7.19 -7.80
CA LEU A 521 29.27 -6.99 -8.88
C LEU A 521 30.16 -5.78 -8.61
N LYS A 522 29.58 -4.64 -8.17
CA LYS A 522 30.33 -3.45 -7.76
C LYS A 522 31.27 -3.75 -6.59
N ALA A 523 30.77 -4.48 -5.58
CA ALA A 523 31.57 -4.87 -4.43
C ALA A 523 32.74 -5.79 -4.84
N ALA A 524 32.52 -6.72 -5.77
CA ALA A 524 33.56 -7.59 -6.28
C ALA A 524 34.65 -6.83 -7.06
N ASP A 525 34.30 -5.74 -7.78
CA ASP A 525 35.28 -4.85 -8.41
C ASP A 525 36.15 -4.14 -7.38
N GLU A 526 35.52 -3.63 -6.31
CA GLU A 526 36.25 -2.97 -5.21
C GLU A 526 37.13 -3.96 -4.44
N LEU A 527 36.63 -5.15 -4.12
CA LEU A 527 37.40 -6.22 -3.48
C LEU A 527 38.60 -6.63 -4.34
N ALA A 528 38.43 -6.73 -5.66
CA ALA A 528 39.53 -7.04 -6.58
C ALA A 528 40.62 -5.96 -6.58
N ALA A 529 40.27 -4.67 -6.47
CA ALA A 529 41.21 -3.57 -6.34
C ALA A 529 42.05 -3.67 -5.06
N HIS A 530 41.54 -4.36 -4.04
CA HIS A 530 42.26 -4.70 -2.80
C HIS A 530 42.94 -6.09 -2.84
N GLY A 531 42.99 -6.74 -3.98
CA GLY A 531 43.63 -8.05 -4.17
C GLY A 531 42.82 -9.24 -3.68
N LEU A 532 41.53 -9.06 -3.41
CA LEU A 532 40.62 -10.13 -2.98
C LEU A 532 39.86 -10.70 -4.18
N SER A 533 40.24 -11.90 -4.61
CA SER A 533 39.56 -12.65 -5.68
C SER A 533 38.17 -13.11 -5.22
N THR A 534 37.11 -12.64 -5.90
CA THR A 534 35.74 -12.77 -5.45
C THR A 534 34.88 -13.46 -6.50
N THR A 535 34.20 -14.54 -6.11
CA THR A 535 33.14 -15.18 -6.91
C THR A 535 31.83 -14.42 -6.70
N VAL A 536 31.10 -14.14 -7.79
CA VAL A 536 29.73 -13.61 -7.73
C VAL A 536 28.78 -14.59 -8.37
N ALA A 537 27.85 -15.11 -7.58
CA ALA A 537 26.83 -16.06 -8.01
C ALA A 537 25.43 -15.51 -7.72
N ASP A 538 24.50 -15.78 -8.63
CA ASP A 538 23.09 -15.47 -8.54
C ASP A 538 22.31 -16.76 -8.28
N ALA A 539 21.63 -16.82 -7.14
CA ALA A 539 20.87 -17.98 -6.74
C ALA A 539 19.62 -18.21 -7.57
N ARG A 540 18.99 -17.15 -8.10
CA ARG A 540 17.71 -17.16 -8.84
C ARG A 540 16.54 -17.74 -8.07
N PHE A 541 16.78 -18.84 -7.32
CA PHE A 541 15.78 -19.58 -6.55
C PHE A 541 16.18 -19.61 -5.07
N ALA A 542 15.30 -19.15 -4.20
CA ALA A 542 15.41 -19.44 -2.77
C ALA A 542 14.91 -20.85 -2.49
N LYS A 543 13.95 -21.32 -3.30
CA LYS A 543 13.36 -22.66 -3.18
C LYS A 543 12.89 -23.17 -4.56
N PRO A 544 13.29 -24.38 -4.97
CA PRO A 544 14.39 -25.16 -4.36
C PRO A 544 15.73 -24.44 -4.50
N LEU A 545 16.59 -24.59 -3.54
CA LEU A 545 17.93 -24.02 -3.56
C LEU A 545 18.88 -24.88 -4.44
N ASP A 546 19.79 -24.24 -5.19
CA ASP A 546 20.89 -24.93 -5.88
C ASP A 546 21.94 -25.36 -4.86
N THR A 547 21.72 -26.54 -4.28
CA THR A 547 22.61 -27.09 -3.25
C THR A 547 23.98 -27.43 -3.82
N ASP A 548 24.09 -27.87 -5.08
CA ASP A 548 25.36 -28.19 -5.73
C ASP A 548 26.23 -26.94 -5.85
N LEU A 549 25.66 -25.85 -6.37
CA LEU A 549 26.33 -24.55 -6.45
C LEU A 549 26.73 -24.05 -5.07
N LEU A 550 25.80 -24.08 -4.10
CA LEU A 550 26.07 -23.66 -2.73
C LEU A 550 27.24 -24.40 -2.10
N LEU A 551 27.26 -25.74 -2.20
CA LEU A 551 28.31 -26.57 -1.65
C LEU A 551 29.67 -26.35 -2.34
N ARG A 552 29.67 -26.08 -3.64
CA ARG A 552 30.87 -25.67 -4.38
C ARG A 552 31.40 -24.34 -3.84
N LEU A 553 30.56 -23.30 -3.75
CA LEU A 553 30.96 -22.01 -3.21
C LEU A 553 31.52 -22.12 -1.79
N ALA A 554 30.87 -22.92 -0.96
CA ALA A 554 31.26 -23.12 0.43
C ALA A 554 32.62 -23.88 0.60
N ARG A 555 32.96 -24.80 -0.31
CA ARG A 555 34.22 -25.57 -0.28
C ARG A 555 35.40 -24.82 -0.89
N GLU A 556 35.13 -23.97 -1.89
CA GLU A 556 36.18 -23.30 -2.68
C GLU A 556 36.57 -21.92 -2.10
N HIS A 557 35.85 -21.40 -1.11
CA HIS A 557 36.06 -20.05 -0.56
C HIS A 557 36.19 -20.05 0.97
N GLU A 558 36.93 -19.09 1.50
CA GLU A 558 37.08 -18.90 2.96
C GLU A 558 35.84 -18.19 3.55
N VAL A 559 35.21 -17.30 2.77
CA VAL A 559 34.05 -16.50 3.17
C VAL A 559 32.93 -16.70 2.18
N LEU A 560 31.73 -16.98 2.69
CA LEU A 560 30.48 -16.99 1.95
C LEU A 560 29.56 -15.90 2.50
N ILE A 561 29.19 -14.96 1.67
CA ILE A 561 28.23 -13.89 2.00
C ILE A 561 26.96 -14.10 1.19
N THR A 562 25.82 -14.22 1.85
CA THR A 562 24.52 -14.21 1.18
C THR A 562 23.94 -12.81 1.21
N ILE A 563 23.32 -12.35 0.12
CA ILE A 563 22.75 -11.01 -0.01
C ILE A 563 21.31 -11.11 -0.56
N GLU A 564 20.34 -10.60 0.20
CA GLU A 564 18.94 -10.56 -0.21
C GLU A 564 18.23 -9.26 0.24
N GLU A 565 17.14 -8.91 -0.43
CA GLU A 565 16.23 -7.81 -0.04
C GLU A 565 15.08 -8.30 0.85
N GLY A 566 15.28 -9.34 1.61
CA GLY A 566 14.34 -9.98 2.52
C GLY A 566 14.71 -9.77 3.98
N ALA A 567 13.73 -9.97 4.86
CA ALA A 567 13.95 -10.02 6.31
C ALA A 567 14.63 -11.32 6.73
N ILE A 568 15.05 -11.37 7.99
CA ILE A 568 15.55 -12.61 8.65
C ILE A 568 14.51 -13.73 8.45
N GLY A 569 14.99 -14.93 8.09
CA GLY A 569 14.14 -16.09 7.80
C GLY A 569 13.93 -16.36 6.30
N GLY A 570 14.43 -15.49 5.41
CA GLY A 570 14.33 -15.63 3.96
C GLY A 570 15.37 -16.56 3.34
N PHE A 571 16.00 -16.12 2.24
CA PHE A 571 16.97 -16.89 1.46
C PHE A 571 18.19 -17.34 2.29
N ALA A 572 18.74 -16.44 3.10
CA ALA A 572 19.89 -16.76 3.94
C ALA A 572 19.59 -17.89 4.94
N ALA A 573 18.37 -17.99 5.45
CA ALA A 573 17.96 -19.08 6.32
C ALA A 573 17.95 -20.42 5.59
N GLN A 574 17.47 -20.47 4.35
CA GLN A 574 17.52 -21.68 3.51
C GLN A 574 18.96 -22.10 3.24
N VAL A 575 19.85 -21.14 2.96
CA VAL A 575 21.29 -21.39 2.78
C VAL A 575 21.91 -21.98 4.06
N LEU A 576 21.66 -21.37 5.22
CA LEU A 576 22.20 -21.85 6.50
C LEU A 576 21.72 -23.27 6.85
N HIS A 577 20.43 -23.57 6.62
CA HIS A 577 19.90 -24.92 6.77
C HIS A 577 20.63 -25.93 5.87
N ALA A 578 20.75 -25.60 4.57
CA ALA A 578 21.43 -26.50 3.64
C ALA A 578 22.92 -26.74 3.99
N LEU A 579 23.62 -25.70 4.46
CA LEU A 579 25.02 -25.83 4.92
C LEU A 579 25.11 -26.69 6.18
N ALA A 580 24.21 -26.54 7.15
CA ALA A 580 24.17 -27.33 8.37
C ALA A 580 23.86 -28.79 8.06
N ASP A 581 22.83 -29.09 7.28
CA ASP A 581 22.43 -30.45 6.90
C ASP A 581 23.53 -31.22 6.16
N ASN A 582 24.41 -30.50 5.44
CA ASN A 582 25.56 -31.09 4.73
C ASN A 582 26.87 -31.04 5.54
N GLY A 583 26.85 -30.68 6.83
CA GLY A 583 28.01 -30.67 7.73
C GLY A 583 29.07 -29.61 7.36
N VAL A 584 28.75 -28.64 6.52
CA VAL A 584 29.71 -27.61 6.04
C VAL A 584 30.04 -26.62 7.16
N LEU A 585 29.09 -26.39 8.07
CA LEU A 585 29.29 -25.47 9.21
C LEU A 585 30.21 -26.03 10.28
N ASP A 586 30.52 -27.31 10.24
CA ASP A 586 31.48 -27.95 11.17
C ASP A 586 32.94 -27.61 10.83
N GLY A 587 33.18 -26.97 9.69
CA GLY A 587 34.51 -26.59 9.20
C GLY A 587 34.88 -25.13 9.48
N GLY A 588 35.84 -24.61 8.72
CA GLY A 588 36.37 -23.24 8.86
C GLY A 588 35.67 -22.17 8.03
N LEU A 589 34.59 -22.49 7.32
CA LEU A 589 33.86 -21.55 6.49
C LEU A 589 33.27 -20.43 7.34
N LYS A 590 33.52 -19.18 6.90
CA LYS A 590 32.93 -18.00 7.52
C LYS A 590 31.71 -17.57 6.74
N VAL A 591 30.51 -17.76 7.29
CA VAL A 591 29.25 -17.36 6.66
C VAL A 591 28.78 -16.01 7.20
N ARG A 592 28.36 -15.11 6.32
CA ARG A 592 27.79 -13.81 6.69
C ARG A 592 26.50 -13.57 5.92
N PRO A 593 25.33 -13.72 6.56
CA PRO A 593 24.05 -13.32 6.00
C PRO A 593 23.92 -11.79 5.95
N MET A 594 23.59 -11.23 4.79
CA MET A 594 23.22 -9.82 4.62
C MET A 594 21.76 -9.76 4.22
N VAL A 595 20.93 -9.31 5.16
CA VAL A 595 19.46 -9.23 5.08
C VAL A 595 19.02 -7.85 5.56
N LEU A 596 17.75 -7.50 5.38
CA LEU A 596 17.19 -6.31 6.01
C LEU A 596 17.32 -6.41 7.54
N PRO A 597 17.76 -5.34 8.22
CA PRO A 597 17.91 -5.33 9.68
C PRO A 597 16.55 -5.48 10.38
N ASP A 598 16.58 -5.89 11.65
CA ASP A 598 15.38 -6.07 12.48
C ASP A 598 14.78 -4.72 12.95
N VAL A 599 14.56 -3.83 11.97
CA VAL A 599 13.90 -2.52 12.14
C VAL A 599 13.09 -2.18 10.90
N PHE A 600 11.98 -1.45 11.08
CA PHE A 600 11.25 -0.88 9.97
C PHE A 600 11.97 0.37 9.44
N ILE A 601 12.47 0.32 8.21
CA ILE A 601 13.19 1.43 7.58
C ILE A 601 12.19 2.45 7.05
N ASP A 602 12.28 3.69 7.52
CA ASP A 602 11.43 4.79 7.09
C ASP A 602 11.66 5.17 5.62
N GLN A 603 10.74 5.96 5.08
CA GLN A 603 10.76 6.41 3.69
C GLN A 603 11.99 7.27 3.37
N ASP A 604 12.62 6.99 2.25
CA ASP A 604 13.67 7.78 1.63
C ASP A 604 13.80 7.40 0.14
N SER A 605 14.83 7.87 -0.53
CA SER A 605 15.21 7.28 -1.83
C SER A 605 15.61 5.80 -1.65
N PRO A 606 15.32 4.92 -2.60
CA PRO A 606 15.69 3.51 -2.50
C PRO A 606 17.18 3.30 -2.19
N ALA A 607 18.07 4.09 -2.81
CA ALA A 607 19.51 4.02 -2.56
C ALA A 607 19.87 4.34 -1.09
N ALA A 608 19.27 5.39 -0.50
CA ALA A 608 19.51 5.74 0.89
C ALA A 608 18.93 4.69 1.84
N MET A 609 17.75 4.13 1.54
CA MET A 609 17.16 3.05 2.33
C MET A 609 18.05 1.80 2.33
N TYR A 610 18.60 1.40 1.18
CA TYR A 610 19.52 0.25 1.10
C TYR A 610 20.87 0.52 1.76
N ALA A 611 21.40 1.75 1.71
CA ALA A 611 22.58 2.14 2.47
C ALA A 611 22.32 2.04 3.99
N THR A 612 21.14 2.52 4.45
CA THR A 612 20.71 2.37 5.85
C THR A 612 20.55 0.90 6.24
N ALA A 613 20.06 0.06 5.32
CA ALA A 613 19.93 -1.37 5.52
C ALA A 613 21.28 -2.12 5.52
N GLY A 614 22.37 -1.48 5.11
CA GLY A 614 23.66 -2.13 4.95
C GLY A 614 23.71 -3.14 3.79
N LEU A 615 22.94 -2.91 2.72
CA LEU A 615 22.83 -3.79 1.55
C LEU A 615 23.36 -3.15 0.26
N ASP A 616 24.19 -2.12 0.37
CA ASP A 616 24.92 -1.50 -0.73
C ASP A 616 26.31 -2.12 -0.92
N ALA A 617 26.99 -1.80 -2.01
CA ALA A 617 28.30 -2.35 -2.34
C ALA A 617 29.35 -2.08 -1.24
N LYS A 618 29.35 -0.87 -0.63
CA LYS A 618 30.28 -0.51 0.44
C LYS A 618 30.11 -1.40 1.67
N SER A 619 28.87 -1.68 2.05
CA SER A 619 28.55 -2.56 3.18
C SER A 619 28.94 -4.00 2.90
N ILE A 620 28.77 -4.48 1.65
CA ILE A 620 29.22 -5.81 1.23
C ILE A 620 30.75 -5.91 1.34
N VAL A 621 31.49 -4.91 0.87
CA VAL A 621 32.96 -4.85 0.97
C VAL A 621 33.40 -4.85 2.44
N ALA A 622 32.79 -4.02 3.28
CA ALA A 622 33.10 -3.95 4.71
C ALA A 622 32.87 -5.30 5.41
N THR A 623 31.75 -5.99 5.09
CA THR A 623 31.42 -7.32 5.62
C THR A 623 32.46 -8.37 5.19
N ALA A 624 32.95 -8.31 3.95
CA ALA A 624 34.00 -9.22 3.48
C ALA A 624 35.32 -9.02 4.24
N PHE A 625 35.75 -7.78 4.43
CA PHE A 625 36.96 -7.47 5.21
C PHE A 625 36.84 -7.88 6.67
N GLU A 626 35.69 -7.57 7.32
CA GLU A 626 35.43 -7.99 8.70
C GLU A 626 35.48 -9.51 8.84
N ALA A 627 34.85 -10.25 7.92
CA ALA A 627 34.87 -11.71 7.92
C ALA A 627 36.29 -12.28 7.76
N LEU A 628 37.16 -11.62 7.01
CA LEU A 628 38.55 -12.00 6.83
C LEU A 628 39.45 -11.58 8.01
N GLY A 629 38.93 -10.81 8.99
CA GLY A 629 39.71 -10.27 10.10
C GLY A 629 40.64 -9.12 9.67
N GLN A 630 40.34 -8.46 8.57
CA GLN A 630 41.11 -7.36 8.02
C GLN A 630 40.33 -6.05 8.25
N ASN A 631 41.03 -4.97 8.65
CA ASN A 631 40.42 -3.64 8.76
C ASN A 631 40.67 -2.85 7.48
N LEU A 632 39.65 -2.26 6.89
CA LEU A 632 39.80 -1.20 5.89
C LEU A 632 40.56 -0.05 6.54
N ARG A 633 41.77 0.26 6.10
CA ARG A 633 42.52 1.44 6.55
C ARG A 633 41.83 2.69 6.03
N GLY A 634 41.10 3.39 6.90
CA GLY A 634 40.48 4.69 6.64
C GLY A 634 38.97 4.67 6.73
N GLU A 635 38.43 5.28 7.78
CA GLU A 635 37.03 5.63 8.06
C GLU A 635 36.08 4.48 8.42
N THR A 636 36.14 4.09 9.68
CA THR A 636 35.08 3.31 10.32
C THR A 636 33.91 4.21 10.71
N ALA A 637 32.83 4.18 9.91
CA ALA A 637 31.51 4.43 10.47
C ALA A 637 31.06 3.16 11.19
N ARG A 638 31.20 3.10 12.51
CA ARG A 638 30.52 2.10 13.35
C ARG A 638 29.03 2.37 13.29
N LEU A 639 28.34 1.67 12.42
CA LEU A 639 26.89 1.53 12.53
C LEU A 639 26.63 0.58 13.69
N GLY A 640 26.04 1.10 14.77
CA GLY A 640 25.70 0.36 15.96
C GLY A 640 24.75 -0.79 15.60
N ARG A 641 25.20 -2.01 15.83
CA ARG A 641 24.34 -3.17 16.01
C ARG A 641 23.79 -3.08 17.44
N ALA A 642 22.55 -2.59 17.58
CA ALA A 642 21.73 -2.76 18.76
C ALA A 642 20.49 -3.59 18.39
#